data_cf01fd7a901bc9119a93442abfcb61d8
#
_entry.id   cf01fd7a901bc9119a93442abfcb61d8
#
_cell.length_a   1.000
_cell.length_b   1.000
_cell.length_c   1.000
_cell.angle_alpha   90.00
_cell.angle_beta   90.00
_cell.angle_gamma   90.00
#
_symmetry.space_group_name_H-M   'P 1'
#
loop_
_entity.id
_entity.type
_entity.pdbx_description
1 polymer ?
#
loop_
_entity_poly.entity_id
_entity_poly.type
_entity_poly.pdbx_seq_one_letter_code
_entity_poly.pdbx_strand_id
1 'polypeptide(L)'
;MVTGQEPWYLNSTFPVLFPSHAALHFSEVEFDVFLTTEISQRQNEATSQRDPESSLDESFTLVSSVGQSITADLREAMKEMAVGTSPETTTTGPDTKGNETPTHPFMAGLKSHGMDATPEPQDMKNKMFTENGDLANRSTGNPVLDLFSSLEKVISGPHLFELLNASWADDPLMTLKVIFNARSIHLGKAEKVTFYRCAGWLAQNHPLTLISNLRWLSRPVIEKKVDKEDEDMVIVESKKDEDDVTRFDVRDGVSHGYWKDLLNILALSANELLTVVARPEAILNIAREKGGGGRGPKPDKEAGKAKRHELRDGRHRKALERFNLDAVHRTLHIAIARLFAEQLKSDLALLHGDDPKAKKRISLCAKWAPSHGRFHDKHTSIVSTIAELLRPMVGEMDRELYLRHAREWYRKDISSLRKHLDVVERKLSAKTLDRIKYNRVPSVAMKNYVPIFAKKDSDRFGEYLGQVAEGKMQISGATLLPSTLINVVRQTKKGRYPTTYPPDLQAVKEKVADGQWKTLVQRVKDSGSLESSIAVCDVSGSMTLPVFRDGTCPMDSAIGLSLLLAEVTSPPFGGAFITFSAKPEVQTVDLSLPLHEKYKKLKESNWCMNTDFVAVFEDLILPMAQRNKLKPEDMVKRVFVFSDMQFDAAQEGSRGRWTTTAFERVKRSFADAGYEMPQLVFWNLAGGRAGYGYAGTSRHGGDPVPPKPVTVMDEGTAIVCGYSQGMLKVFLDNGSFEDTEDEESEQVASPVKKRKIDPLSTVRRAVGHKAYAMLKVID
;
A
#
# COMPACT_ATOMS: atom_id res chain seq x y z
N MET A 1 -31.55 27.93 43.68
CA MET A 1 -32.25 27.51 42.46
C MET A 1 -31.22 27.55 41.34
N VAL A 2 -30.66 26.43 40.99
CA VAL A 2 -29.75 26.32 39.83
C VAL A 2 -30.65 26.32 38.60
N THR A 3 -30.60 27.37 37.83
CA THR A 3 -31.32 27.46 36.54
C THR A 3 -30.79 26.33 35.66
N GLY A 4 -31.63 25.29 35.52
CA GLY A 4 -31.29 24.09 34.73
C GLY A 4 -31.27 24.42 33.25
N GLN A 5 -30.11 24.85 32.75
CA GLN A 5 -29.89 24.82 31.29
C GLN A 5 -29.87 23.37 30.86
N GLU A 6 -30.78 23.04 29.96
CA GLU A 6 -30.79 21.71 29.35
C GLU A 6 -29.41 21.33 28.81
N PRO A 7 -28.99 20.09 28.99
CA PRO A 7 -27.71 19.59 28.48
C PRO A 7 -27.55 19.90 26.98
N TRP A 8 -26.39 20.43 26.57
CA TRP A 8 -26.08 20.86 25.21
C TRP A 8 -26.37 19.79 24.13
N TYR A 9 -26.26 18.49 24.46
CA TYR A 9 -26.46 17.41 23.53
C TYR A 9 -27.95 17.17 23.20
N LEU A 10 -28.86 17.56 24.08
CA LEU A 10 -30.30 17.52 23.83
C LEU A 10 -30.72 18.58 22.80
N ASN A 11 -30.10 19.76 22.85
CA ASN A 11 -30.35 20.88 21.95
C ASN A 11 -29.49 20.89 20.67
N SER A 12 -28.68 19.80 20.45
CA SER A 12 -27.84 19.68 19.27
C SER A 12 -28.66 19.45 18.01
N THR A 13 -28.39 20.22 16.96
CA THR A 13 -28.99 20.04 15.64
C THR A 13 -28.34 18.91 14.83
N PHE A 14 -27.37 18.18 15.40
CA PHE A 14 -26.74 17.06 14.70
C PHE A 14 -27.73 15.87 14.64
N PRO A 15 -27.99 15.29 13.45
CA PRO A 15 -28.90 14.17 13.33
C PRO A 15 -28.28 12.93 13.99
N VAL A 16 -29.01 12.34 14.94
CA VAL A 16 -28.56 11.18 15.72
C VAL A 16 -29.39 9.94 15.47
N LEU A 17 -30.62 10.14 14.97
CA LEU A 17 -31.56 9.05 14.74
C LEU A 17 -31.01 8.08 13.71
N PHE A 18 -30.86 6.83 14.09
CA PHE A 18 -30.38 5.74 13.23
C PHE A 18 -31.14 4.46 13.55
N PRO A 19 -31.44 3.58 12.56
CA PRO A 19 -32.21 2.37 12.79
C PRO A 19 -31.51 1.44 13.80
N SER A 20 -32.32 0.75 14.61
CA SER A 20 -31.87 -0.44 15.31
C SER A 20 -32.00 -1.66 14.42
N HIS A 21 -31.21 -2.67 14.69
CA HIS A 21 -31.29 -3.94 13.98
C HIS A 21 -31.03 -5.09 14.95
N ALA A 22 -31.83 -6.18 14.86
CA ALA A 22 -31.71 -7.32 15.78
C ALA A 22 -30.31 -7.92 15.81
N ALA A 23 -29.64 -7.99 14.64
CA ALA A 23 -28.29 -8.54 14.49
C ALA A 23 -27.20 -7.80 15.27
N LEU A 24 -27.48 -6.62 15.80
CA LEU A 24 -26.57 -5.91 16.72
C LEU A 24 -26.32 -6.73 18.00
N HIS A 25 -27.31 -7.46 18.46
CA HIS A 25 -27.30 -8.17 19.73
C HIS A 25 -27.18 -9.71 19.59
N PHE A 26 -27.02 -10.22 18.38
CA PHE A 26 -26.84 -11.64 18.11
C PHE A 26 -25.50 -12.14 18.71
N SER A 27 -25.50 -13.40 19.14
CA SER A 27 -24.27 -14.14 19.43
C SER A 27 -23.39 -14.22 18.17
N GLU A 28 -22.17 -14.68 18.26
CA GLU A 28 -21.29 -14.84 17.09
C GLU A 28 -21.90 -15.85 16.09
N VAL A 29 -22.41 -16.98 16.56
CA VAL A 29 -23.04 -18.01 15.71
C VAL A 29 -24.28 -17.47 15.00
N GLU A 30 -25.18 -16.80 15.72
CA GLU A 30 -26.37 -16.18 15.12
C GLU A 30 -26.00 -15.09 14.11
N PHE A 31 -24.89 -14.38 14.39
CA PHE A 31 -24.42 -13.34 13.49
C PHE A 31 -23.85 -13.92 12.19
N ASP A 32 -23.13 -15.04 12.25
CA ASP A 32 -22.62 -15.71 11.05
C ASP A 32 -23.76 -16.27 10.18
N VAL A 33 -24.82 -16.80 10.80
CA VAL A 33 -26.05 -17.20 10.11
C VAL A 33 -26.72 -15.99 9.45
N PHE A 34 -26.85 -14.89 10.17
CA PHE A 34 -27.38 -13.64 9.64
C PHE A 34 -26.60 -13.14 8.44
N LEU A 35 -25.25 -13.09 8.52
CA LEU A 35 -24.39 -12.68 7.42
C LEU A 35 -24.64 -13.49 6.15
N THR A 36 -24.67 -14.82 6.31
CA THR A 36 -24.89 -15.75 5.19
C THR A 36 -26.28 -15.53 4.57
N THR A 37 -27.31 -15.39 5.40
CA THR A 37 -28.69 -15.20 4.92
C THR A 37 -28.87 -13.87 4.17
N GLU A 38 -28.40 -12.74 4.74
CA GLU A 38 -28.53 -11.42 4.14
C GLU A 38 -27.80 -11.32 2.79
N ILE A 39 -26.62 -11.91 2.70
CA ILE A 39 -25.82 -11.87 1.47
C ILE A 39 -26.40 -12.80 0.40
N SER A 40 -26.87 -14.01 0.78
CA SER A 40 -27.49 -14.96 -0.17
C SER A 40 -28.80 -14.43 -0.74
N GLN A 41 -29.63 -13.72 0.03
CA GLN A 41 -30.84 -13.08 -0.45
C GLN A 41 -30.54 -12.06 -1.56
N ARG A 42 -29.51 -11.24 -1.40
CA ARG A 42 -29.06 -10.32 -2.44
C ARG A 42 -28.70 -11.02 -3.75
N GLN A 43 -27.99 -12.15 -3.68
CA GLN A 43 -27.59 -12.91 -4.87
C GLN A 43 -28.82 -13.44 -5.62
N ASN A 44 -29.84 -13.92 -4.90
CA ASN A 44 -31.10 -14.42 -5.48
C ASN A 44 -31.92 -13.29 -6.09
N GLU A 45 -32.00 -12.12 -5.47
CA GLU A 45 -32.68 -10.94 -6.02
C GLU A 45 -32.01 -10.43 -7.31
N ALA A 46 -30.70 -10.43 -7.36
CA ALA A 46 -29.94 -10.07 -8.55
C ALA A 46 -30.09 -11.07 -9.70
N THR A 47 -30.34 -12.36 -9.38
CA THR A 47 -30.54 -13.41 -10.37
C THR A 47 -31.98 -13.42 -10.88
N SER A 48 -32.97 -13.13 -10.04
CA SER A 48 -34.40 -13.10 -10.43
C SER A 48 -34.80 -11.85 -11.23
N GLN A 49 -33.99 -10.81 -11.28
CA GLN A 49 -34.17 -9.61 -12.12
C GLN A 49 -33.58 -9.74 -13.53
N ARG A 50 -33.02 -10.90 -13.88
CA ARG A 50 -32.54 -11.17 -15.24
C ARG A 50 -33.66 -11.80 -16.04
N ASP A 51 -34.19 -11.06 -17.01
CA ASP A 51 -35.11 -11.60 -18.04
C ASP A 51 -34.43 -12.71 -18.85
N PRO A 52 -35.12 -13.82 -19.18
CA PRO A 52 -34.53 -14.99 -19.85
C PRO A 52 -34.25 -14.82 -21.35
N GLU A 53 -34.46 -13.65 -21.96
CA GLU A 53 -34.38 -13.46 -23.43
C GLU A 53 -33.19 -12.71 -23.99
N SER A 54 -32.05 -12.64 -23.32
CA SER A 54 -30.85 -12.13 -23.98
C SER A 54 -29.65 -13.10 -23.85
N SER A 55 -29.76 -14.24 -24.53
CA SER A 55 -28.63 -15.12 -24.77
C SER A 55 -27.85 -14.64 -25.99
N LEU A 56 -26.87 -13.76 -25.83
CA LEU A 56 -25.75 -13.52 -26.74
C LEU A 56 -24.91 -12.36 -26.16
N ASP A 57 -24.01 -12.67 -25.29
CA ASP A 57 -22.75 -11.99 -24.92
C ASP A 57 -22.38 -12.24 -23.44
N GLU A 58 -21.90 -13.43 -23.13
CA GLU A 58 -21.67 -13.89 -21.75
C GLU A 58 -20.38 -13.38 -21.09
N SER A 59 -19.73 -12.35 -21.58
CA SER A 59 -18.49 -11.89 -20.96
C SER A 59 -18.54 -10.58 -20.16
N PHE A 60 -19.70 -9.89 -20.08
CA PHE A 60 -19.73 -8.53 -19.52
C PHE A 60 -20.93 -8.15 -18.62
N THR A 61 -21.61 -9.06 -17.94
CA THR A 61 -22.77 -8.67 -17.15
C THR A 61 -22.73 -9.17 -15.72
N LEU A 62 -22.00 -8.46 -14.86
CA LEU A 62 -22.25 -8.45 -13.42
C LEU A 62 -21.92 -7.08 -12.84
N VAL A 63 -22.70 -6.08 -13.18
CA VAL A 63 -22.71 -4.78 -12.51
C VAL A 63 -24.13 -4.47 -12.09
N SER A 64 -24.36 -4.36 -10.79
CA SER A 64 -25.63 -3.99 -10.20
C SER A 64 -26.09 -2.60 -10.70
N SER A 65 -27.39 -2.33 -10.65
CA SER A 65 -28.10 -1.16 -11.16
C SER A 65 -27.58 0.24 -10.77
N VAL A 66 -26.56 0.33 -9.92
CA VAL A 66 -25.87 1.58 -9.56
C VAL A 66 -24.73 1.91 -10.55
N GLY A 67 -24.25 0.92 -11.31
CA GLY A 67 -23.21 1.09 -12.32
C GLY A 67 -23.70 1.61 -13.68
N GLN A 68 -25.01 1.65 -13.94
CA GLN A 68 -25.53 1.98 -15.27
C GLN A 68 -25.25 3.42 -15.71
N SER A 69 -25.23 4.38 -14.80
CA SER A 69 -24.90 5.77 -15.14
C SER A 69 -23.40 5.95 -15.48
N ILE A 70 -22.52 5.30 -14.69
CA ILE A 70 -21.07 5.43 -14.90
C ILE A 70 -20.58 4.59 -16.10
N THR A 71 -21.25 3.47 -16.40
CA THR A 71 -20.93 2.64 -17.56
C THR A 71 -21.47 3.22 -18.87
N ALA A 72 -22.55 4.00 -18.84
CA ALA A 72 -23.04 4.73 -20.01
C ALA A 72 -22.04 5.80 -20.42
N ASP A 73 -21.58 6.62 -19.48
CA ASP A 73 -20.57 7.67 -19.72
C ASP A 73 -19.21 7.08 -20.18
N LEU A 74 -18.80 5.93 -19.65
CA LEU A 74 -17.60 5.22 -20.10
C LEU A 74 -17.78 4.58 -21.50
N ARG A 75 -18.96 4.05 -21.82
CA ARG A 75 -19.26 3.54 -23.16
C ARG A 75 -19.33 4.65 -24.21
N GLU A 76 -19.85 5.81 -23.84
CA GLU A 76 -19.91 6.97 -24.72
C GLU A 76 -18.53 7.56 -24.96
N ALA A 77 -17.68 7.68 -23.92
CA ALA A 77 -16.29 8.06 -24.04
C ALA A 77 -15.44 7.06 -24.86
N MET A 78 -15.71 5.75 -24.74
CA MET A 78 -15.05 4.72 -25.56
C MET A 78 -15.55 4.70 -27.00
N LYS A 79 -16.82 5.03 -27.26
CA LYS A 79 -17.34 5.20 -28.62
C LYS A 79 -16.78 6.45 -29.32
N GLU A 80 -16.63 7.55 -28.60
CA GLU A 80 -16.00 8.76 -29.15
C GLU A 80 -14.52 8.55 -29.50
N MET A 81 -13.79 7.68 -28.75
CA MET A 81 -12.42 7.30 -29.08
C MET A 81 -12.30 6.32 -30.26
N ALA A 82 -13.36 5.55 -30.56
CA ALA A 82 -13.37 4.58 -31.66
C ALA A 82 -13.80 5.15 -33.02
N VAL A 83 -14.31 6.39 -33.08
CA VAL A 83 -14.80 7.04 -34.33
C VAL A 83 -13.77 7.96 -34.98
N GLY A 84 -12.56 8.05 -34.48
CA GLY A 84 -11.49 8.85 -35.06
C GLY A 84 -10.52 8.03 -35.89
N THR A 85 -10.67 8.10 -37.20
CA THR A 85 -9.74 7.78 -38.31
C THR A 85 -9.84 6.38 -38.96
N SER A 86 -10.64 6.32 -39.99
CA SER A 86 -10.31 5.59 -41.22
C SER A 86 -10.58 6.49 -42.41
N PRO A 87 -9.58 6.81 -43.21
CA PRO A 87 -9.85 7.38 -44.55
C PRO A 87 -10.07 6.21 -45.51
N GLU A 88 -11.31 6.08 -45.99
CA GLU A 88 -11.59 5.34 -47.20
C GLU A 88 -10.84 5.95 -48.37
N THR A 89 -9.97 5.18 -48.99
CA THR A 89 -9.49 5.45 -50.34
C THR A 89 -10.07 4.41 -51.28
N THR A 90 -11.16 4.77 -51.91
CA THR A 90 -11.61 4.17 -53.15
C THR A 90 -10.65 4.54 -54.26
N THR A 91 -10.03 3.57 -54.90
CA THR A 91 -9.50 3.73 -56.25
C THR A 91 -9.82 2.50 -57.09
N THR A 92 -10.73 2.72 -58.01
CA THR A 92 -10.96 1.89 -59.22
C THR A 92 -9.78 2.02 -60.19
N GLY A 93 -9.34 0.91 -60.76
CA GLY A 93 -8.39 0.51 -61.75
C GLY A 93 -7.90 1.51 -62.76
N PRO A 94 -7.12 1.15 -63.75
CA PRO A 94 -6.89 -0.14 -64.39
C PRO A 94 -5.39 -0.52 -64.58
N ASP A 95 -5.17 -1.76 -65.02
CA ASP A 95 -3.92 -2.39 -65.42
C ASP A 95 -2.98 -1.48 -66.27
N THR A 96 -1.73 -1.31 -65.76
CA THR A 96 -0.57 -1.02 -66.60
C THR A 96 0.61 -1.86 -66.10
N LYS A 97 1.02 -2.82 -66.95
CA LYS A 97 2.32 -3.49 -66.87
C LYS A 97 3.40 -2.44 -66.95
N GLY A 98 4.04 -2.11 -65.84
CA GLY A 98 5.22 -1.27 -65.75
C GLY A 98 6.46 -2.11 -65.56
N ASN A 99 7.43 -1.97 -66.47
CA ASN A 99 8.77 -2.53 -66.46
C ASN A 99 9.45 -2.40 -65.06
N GLU A 100 9.75 -3.47 -64.39
CA GLU A 100 10.67 -3.52 -63.27
C GLU A 100 12.09 -3.20 -63.78
N THR A 101 12.57 -2.02 -63.53
CA THR A 101 13.98 -1.69 -63.60
C THR A 101 14.74 -2.55 -62.57
N PRO A 102 15.82 -3.22 -62.93
CA PRO A 102 16.59 -4.05 -61.99
C PRO A 102 17.16 -3.15 -60.90
N THR A 103 16.67 -3.32 -59.70
CA THR A 103 17.17 -2.59 -58.50
C THR A 103 18.57 -3.10 -58.21
N HIS A 104 19.54 -2.20 -58.15
CA HIS A 104 20.92 -2.49 -57.78
C HIS A 104 20.99 -3.26 -56.48
N PRO A 105 21.74 -4.38 -56.36
CA PRO A 105 21.80 -5.23 -55.16
C PRO A 105 22.06 -4.47 -53.83
N PHE A 106 22.87 -3.41 -53.92
CA PHE A 106 23.12 -2.51 -52.78
C PHE A 106 21.86 -1.77 -52.34
N MET A 107 21.04 -1.27 -53.28
CA MET A 107 19.80 -0.58 -52.97
C MET A 107 18.71 -1.54 -52.47
N ALA A 108 18.70 -2.78 -52.95
CA ALA A 108 17.85 -3.87 -52.43
C ALA A 108 18.26 -4.22 -51.02
N GLY A 109 19.55 -4.36 -50.73
CA GLY A 109 20.10 -4.60 -49.39
C GLY A 109 19.84 -3.44 -48.43
N LEU A 110 19.93 -2.19 -48.89
CA LEU A 110 19.65 -1.02 -48.06
C LEU A 110 18.16 -0.90 -47.71
N LYS A 111 17.28 -1.28 -48.64
CA LYS A 111 15.83 -1.32 -48.39
C LYS A 111 15.41 -2.49 -47.53
N SER A 112 16.10 -3.65 -47.60
CA SER A 112 15.84 -4.82 -46.75
C SER A 112 16.52 -4.72 -45.38
N HIS A 113 17.52 -3.86 -45.22
CA HIS A 113 18.25 -3.69 -43.95
C HIS A 113 17.38 -3.05 -42.83
N GLY A 114 16.24 -2.45 -43.14
CA GLY A 114 15.25 -1.95 -42.20
C GLY A 114 14.06 -2.91 -42.02
N MET A 115 14.03 -4.05 -42.70
CA MET A 115 13.01 -5.08 -42.60
C MET A 115 13.63 -6.34 -42.00
N ASP A 116 14.20 -6.23 -40.81
CA ASP A 116 14.50 -7.44 -40.00
C ASP A 116 13.19 -8.17 -39.71
N ALA A 117 13.24 -9.49 -39.84
CA ALA A 117 12.10 -10.37 -39.70
C ALA A 117 11.25 -9.99 -38.49
N THR A 118 10.01 -9.59 -38.74
CA THR A 118 9.02 -9.46 -37.68
C THR A 118 8.94 -10.80 -36.97
N PRO A 119 9.10 -10.84 -35.64
CA PRO A 119 9.03 -12.08 -34.87
C PRO A 119 7.71 -12.81 -35.19
N GLU A 120 7.76 -14.13 -35.28
CA GLU A 120 6.56 -14.95 -35.46
C GLU A 120 5.52 -14.61 -34.39
N PRO A 121 4.22 -14.50 -34.71
CA PRO A 121 3.18 -14.14 -33.73
C PRO A 121 3.11 -15.03 -32.48
N GLN A 122 3.57 -16.27 -32.57
CA GLN A 122 3.61 -17.21 -31.44
C GLN A 122 4.73 -16.87 -30.42
N ASP A 123 5.87 -16.35 -30.88
CA ASP A 123 6.99 -15.98 -30.00
C ASP A 123 6.70 -14.68 -29.22
N MET A 124 5.75 -13.87 -29.70
CA MET A 124 5.35 -12.60 -29.08
C MET A 124 4.16 -12.70 -28.14
N LYS A 125 3.55 -13.88 -27.95
CA LYS A 125 2.28 -14.03 -27.21
C LYS A 125 2.32 -13.50 -25.77
N ASN A 126 3.45 -13.61 -25.08
CA ASN A 126 3.66 -13.09 -23.72
C ASN A 126 4.69 -11.96 -23.66
N LYS A 127 5.12 -11.41 -24.79
CA LYS A 127 6.15 -10.37 -24.84
C LYS A 127 5.52 -8.99 -25.07
N MET A 128 6.21 -7.96 -24.62
CA MET A 128 5.87 -6.56 -24.84
C MET A 128 7.14 -5.73 -24.87
N PHE A 129 7.06 -4.53 -25.43
CA PHE A 129 8.16 -3.57 -25.33
C PHE A 129 7.96 -2.66 -24.13
N THR A 130 9.04 -2.34 -23.42
CA THR A 130 9.09 -1.28 -22.43
C THR A 130 8.90 0.08 -23.10
N GLU A 131 8.66 1.15 -22.33
CA GLU A 131 8.59 2.52 -22.88
C GLU A 131 9.89 2.92 -23.60
N ASN A 132 11.01 2.33 -23.20
CA ASN A 132 12.35 2.57 -23.76
C ASN A 132 12.78 1.56 -24.81
N GLY A 133 11.87 0.67 -25.23
CA GLY A 133 12.05 -0.24 -26.38
C GLY A 133 12.73 -1.56 -26.08
N ASP A 134 13.00 -1.91 -24.83
CA ASP A 134 13.49 -3.23 -24.45
C ASP A 134 12.38 -4.28 -24.43
N LEU A 135 12.72 -5.56 -24.58
CA LEU A 135 11.78 -6.68 -24.58
C LEU A 135 11.54 -7.17 -23.16
N ALA A 136 10.28 -7.19 -22.76
CA ALA A 136 9.83 -7.68 -21.44
C ALA A 136 8.65 -8.63 -21.58
N ASN A 137 8.25 -9.27 -20.48
CA ASN A 137 7.06 -10.12 -20.45
C ASN A 137 5.82 -9.32 -20.03
N ARG A 138 4.64 -9.66 -20.57
CA ARG A 138 3.34 -9.10 -20.15
C ARG A 138 2.89 -9.69 -18.82
N SER A 139 3.09 -10.99 -18.65
CA SER A 139 2.73 -11.79 -17.48
C SER A 139 3.92 -12.61 -17.03
N THR A 140 4.01 -12.86 -15.74
CA THR A 140 4.97 -13.81 -15.17
C THR A 140 4.63 -15.27 -15.47
N GLY A 141 3.45 -15.54 -16.01
CA GLY A 141 2.91 -16.89 -16.22
C GLY A 141 2.20 -17.46 -14.99
N ASN A 142 2.08 -16.69 -13.90
CA ASN A 142 1.29 -17.07 -12.73
C ASN A 142 0.42 -15.90 -12.25
N PRO A 143 -0.93 -16.05 -12.16
CA PRO A 143 -1.85 -14.97 -11.83
C PRO A 143 -1.63 -14.36 -10.44
N VAL A 144 -1.29 -15.17 -9.44
CA VAL A 144 -1.02 -14.69 -8.07
C VAL A 144 0.24 -13.85 -8.03
N LEU A 145 1.29 -14.25 -8.73
CA LEU A 145 2.53 -13.49 -8.85
C LEU A 145 2.32 -12.19 -9.63
N ASP A 146 1.52 -12.21 -10.69
CA ASP A 146 1.16 -11.01 -11.46
C ASP A 146 0.41 -10.00 -10.58
N LEU A 147 -0.57 -10.45 -9.79
CA LEU A 147 -1.26 -9.61 -8.81
C LEU A 147 -0.25 -9.07 -7.78
N PHE A 148 0.54 -9.94 -7.14
CA PHE A 148 1.50 -9.53 -6.12
C PHE A 148 2.48 -8.49 -6.62
N SER A 149 3.04 -8.67 -7.81
CA SER A 149 4.04 -7.76 -8.40
C SER A 149 3.45 -6.46 -8.97
N SER A 150 2.11 -6.34 -9.04
CA SER A 150 1.41 -5.17 -9.61
C SER A 150 0.62 -4.35 -8.59
N LEU A 151 0.46 -4.85 -7.35
CA LEU A 151 -0.28 -4.13 -6.29
C LEU A 151 0.50 -2.93 -5.77
N GLU A 152 0.37 -1.81 -6.45
CA GLU A 152 0.95 -0.51 -6.10
C GLU A 152 -0.04 0.65 -6.30
N LYS A 153 0.36 1.88 -5.91
CA LYS A 153 -0.53 3.06 -5.90
C LYS A 153 -1.07 3.44 -7.27
N VAL A 154 -0.30 3.19 -8.32
CA VAL A 154 -0.59 3.69 -9.68
C VAL A 154 -1.34 2.71 -10.56
N ILE A 155 -1.62 1.50 -10.08
CA ILE A 155 -2.35 0.49 -10.85
C ILE A 155 -3.73 1.00 -11.30
N SER A 156 -4.09 0.80 -12.58
CA SER A 156 -5.38 1.19 -13.12
C SER A 156 -6.54 0.34 -12.54
N GLY A 157 -7.76 0.84 -12.61
CA GLY A 157 -8.94 0.11 -12.13
C GLY A 157 -9.22 -1.15 -12.90
N PRO A 158 -9.32 -1.07 -14.25
CA PRO A 158 -9.54 -2.24 -15.09
C PRO A 158 -8.47 -3.32 -14.90
N HIS A 159 -7.21 -2.94 -14.97
CA HIS A 159 -6.12 -3.90 -14.78
C HIS A 159 -6.11 -4.57 -13.39
N LEU A 160 -6.39 -3.81 -12.33
CA LEU A 160 -6.53 -4.38 -11.00
C LEU A 160 -7.69 -5.39 -10.92
N PHE A 161 -8.81 -5.09 -11.59
CA PHE A 161 -9.96 -5.99 -11.65
C PHE A 161 -9.63 -7.31 -12.36
N GLU A 162 -8.96 -7.26 -13.50
CA GLU A 162 -8.50 -8.44 -14.24
C GLU A 162 -7.55 -9.31 -13.41
N LEU A 163 -6.55 -8.69 -12.78
CA LEU A 163 -5.59 -9.40 -11.93
C LEU A 163 -6.25 -10.06 -10.72
N LEU A 164 -7.21 -9.39 -10.08
CA LEU A 164 -7.93 -9.96 -8.94
C LEU A 164 -8.79 -11.15 -9.36
N ASN A 165 -9.49 -11.06 -10.49
CA ASN A 165 -10.29 -12.17 -11.01
C ASN A 165 -9.42 -13.37 -11.40
N ALA A 166 -8.33 -13.14 -12.13
CA ALA A 166 -7.43 -14.20 -12.56
C ALA A 166 -6.75 -14.89 -11.35
N SER A 167 -6.27 -14.09 -10.39
CA SER A 167 -5.61 -14.61 -9.18
C SER A 167 -6.58 -15.36 -8.26
N TRP A 168 -7.83 -14.89 -8.14
CA TRP A 168 -8.84 -15.57 -7.35
C TRP A 168 -9.28 -16.90 -7.96
N ALA A 169 -9.40 -16.95 -9.29
CA ALA A 169 -9.69 -18.20 -10.00
C ALA A 169 -8.58 -19.24 -9.86
N ASP A 170 -7.33 -18.82 -9.69
CA ASP A 170 -6.16 -19.70 -9.50
C ASP A 170 -6.05 -20.16 -8.03
N ASP A 171 -5.96 -19.22 -7.08
CA ASP A 171 -5.87 -19.52 -5.64
C ASP A 171 -6.56 -18.41 -4.81
N PRO A 172 -7.81 -18.63 -4.37
CA PRO A 172 -8.56 -17.66 -3.57
C PRO A 172 -7.88 -17.30 -2.24
N LEU A 173 -7.35 -18.30 -1.52
CA LEU A 173 -6.73 -18.07 -0.21
C LEU A 173 -5.42 -17.30 -0.35
N MET A 174 -4.59 -17.65 -1.30
CA MET A 174 -3.34 -16.94 -1.58
C MET A 174 -3.64 -15.50 -2.03
N THR A 175 -4.66 -15.30 -2.87
CA THR A 175 -5.14 -13.97 -3.30
C THR A 175 -5.58 -13.12 -2.10
N LEU A 176 -6.36 -13.69 -1.19
CA LEU A 176 -6.77 -13.00 0.04
C LEU A 176 -5.56 -12.61 0.91
N LYS A 177 -4.59 -13.51 1.08
CA LYS A 177 -3.33 -13.22 1.78
C LYS A 177 -2.53 -12.11 1.11
N VAL A 178 -2.45 -12.09 -0.22
CA VAL A 178 -1.81 -11.03 -1.02
C VAL A 178 -2.52 -9.69 -0.82
N ILE A 179 -3.85 -9.66 -0.79
CA ILE A 179 -4.64 -8.46 -0.48
C ILE A 179 -4.31 -7.93 0.92
N PHE A 180 -4.25 -8.80 1.93
CA PHE A 180 -3.88 -8.41 3.30
C PHE A 180 -2.41 -7.98 3.40
N ASN A 181 -1.50 -8.60 2.64
CA ASN A 181 -0.10 -8.18 2.55
C ASN A 181 0.03 -6.77 1.98
N ALA A 182 -0.78 -6.41 0.96
CA ALA A 182 -0.78 -5.03 0.45
C ALA A 182 -1.06 -4.02 1.56
N ARG A 183 -1.94 -4.33 2.52
CA ARG A 183 -2.26 -3.45 3.67
C ARG A 183 -1.27 -3.55 4.81
N SER A 184 -0.68 -4.71 5.05
CA SER A 184 0.14 -4.96 6.23
C SER A 184 1.27 -3.95 6.39
N ILE A 185 1.28 -3.23 7.54
CA ILE A 185 2.22 -2.14 7.82
C ILE A 185 3.60 -2.67 8.18
N HIS A 186 3.64 -3.84 8.82
CA HIS A 186 4.84 -4.39 9.44
C HIS A 186 5.46 -5.53 8.64
N LEU A 187 4.66 -6.26 7.86
CA LEU A 187 5.07 -7.45 7.09
C LEU A 187 4.90 -7.28 5.57
N GLY A 188 4.25 -6.21 5.12
CA GLY A 188 3.87 -6.07 3.73
C GLY A 188 4.15 -4.68 3.16
N LYS A 189 3.34 -4.32 2.16
CA LYS A 189 3.54 -3.11 1.33
C LYS A 189 3.11 -1.81 2.01
N ALA A 190 2.35 -1.87 3.12
CA ALA A 190 1.77 -0.71 3.82
C ALA A 190 0.89 0.20 2.93
N GLU A 191 0.37 -0.35 1.81
CA GLU A 191 -0.39 0.39 0.81
C GLU A 191 -1.89 0.33 1.12
N LYS A 192 -2.44 1.44 1.58
CA LYS A 192 -3.84 1.50 2.03
C LYS A 192 -4.85 1.78 0.91
N VAL A 193 -4.46 2.57 -0.10
CA VAL A 193 -5.41 2.99 -1.15
C VAL A 193 -5.76 1.81 -2.04
N THR A 194 -4.75 1.11 -2.52
CA THR A 194 -4.91 -0.10 -3.31
C THR A 194 -5.63 -1.19 -2.51
N PHE A 195 -5.31 -1.34 -1.22
CA PHE A 195 -6.04 -2.24 -0.34
C PHE A 195 -7.55 -1.93 -0.27
N TYR A 196 -7.95 -0.64 -0.15
CA TYR A 196 -9.38 -0.29 -0.13
C TYR A 196 -10.07 -0.60 -1.46
N ARG A 197 -9.35 -0.53 -2.58
CA ARG A 197 -9.85 -0.93 -3.90
C ARG A 197 -10.03 -2.45 -3.99
N CYS A 198 -9.07 -3.22 -3.49
CA CYS A 198 -9.21 -4.68 -3.35
C CYS A 198 -10.36 -5.06 -2.40
N ALA A 199 -10.51 -4.36 -1.27
CA ALA A 199 -11.66 -4.54 -0.37
C ALA A 199 -12.98 -4.20 -1.07
N GLY A 200 -12.97 -3.24 -2.00
CA GLY A 200 -14.11 -2.93 -2.87
C GLY A 200 -14.45 -4.07 -3.82
N TRP A 201 -13.45 -4.70 -4.41
CA TRP A 201 -13.65 -5.91 -5.23
C TRP A 201 -14.20 -7.06 -4.40
N LEU A 202 -13.66 -7.32 -3.20
CA LEU A 202 -14.21 -8.32 -2.27
C LEU A 202 -15.66 -8.00 -1.88
N ALA A 203 -16.00 -6.74 -1.59
CA ALA A 203 -17.36 -6.34 -1.23
C ALA A 203 -18.36 -6.60 -2.35
N GLN A 204 -17.94 -6.57 -3.60
CA GLN A 204 -18.77 -6.81 -4.78
C GLN A 204 -18.90 -8.28 -5.13
N ASN A 205 -17.83 -9.06 -5.03
CA ASN A 205 -17.74 -10.44 -5.50
C ASN A 205 -17.75 -11.47 -4.36
N HIS A 206 -17.11 -11.15 -3.22
CA HIS A 206 -16.90 -12.04 -2.08
C HIS A 206 -17.16 -11.32 -0.74
N PRO A 207 -18.39 -10.81 -0.51
CA PRO A 207 -18.73 -9.99 0.65
C PRO A 207 -18.61 -10.73 1.98
N LEU A 208 -18.90 -12.02 2.05
CA LEU A 208 -18.76 -12.82 3.28
C LEU A 208 -17.29 -12.96 3.66
N THR A 209 -16.43 -13.24 2.68
CA THR A 209 -14.98 -13.29 2.86
C THR A 209 -14.43 -11.97 3.37
N LEU A 210 -14.86 -10.82 2.81
CA LEU A 210 -14.46 -9.51 3.32
C LEU A 210 -14.87 -9.32 4.77
N ILE A 211 -16.16 -9.50 5.09
CA ILE A 211 -16.73 -9.17 6.40
C ILE A 211 -16.11 -10.03 7.51
N SER A 212 -16.00 -11.34 7.29
CA SER A 212 -15.45 -12.28 8.25
C SER A 212 -13.97 -12.02 8.58
N ASN A 213 -13.21 -11.47 7.63
CA ASN A 213 -11.78 -11.17 7.81
C ASN A 213 -11.49 -9.74 8.29
N LEU A 214 -12.49 -8.84 8.42
CA LEU A 214 -12.28 -7.44 8.85
C LEU A 214 -11.57 -7.34 10.20
N ARG A 215 -11.85 -8.23 11.14
CA ARG A 215 -11.27 -8.24 12.50
C ARG A 215 -9.73 -8.30 12.47
N TRP A 216 -9.14 -8.97 11.50
CA TRP A 216 -7.70 -9.16 11.38
C TRP A 216 -6.93 -7.88 10.99
N LEU A 217 -7.63 -6.84 10.52
CA LEU A 217 -7.02 -5.53 10.29
C LEU A 217 -6.65 -4.79 11.58
N SER A 218 -7.29 -5.11 12.70
CA SER A 218 -7.13 -4.38 13.96
C SER A 218 -6.63 -5.23 15.13
N ARG A 219 -6.70 -6.57 15.05
CA ARG A 219 -6.21 -7.47 16.10
C ARG A 219 -4.68 -7.59 16.07
N PRO A 220 -4.02 -7.75 17.25
CA PRO A 220 -2.57 -7.82 17.38
C PRO A 220 -2.03 -9.21 17.04
N VAL A 221 -1.96 -9.54 15.75
CA VAL A 221 -1.58 -10.88 15.25
C VAL A 221 -0.10 -11.00 14.82
N ILE A 222 0.64 -9.90 14.86
CA ILE A 222 2.04 -9.83 14.44
C ILE A 222 2.91 -9.61 15.68
N GLU A 223 3.89 -10.45 15.90
CA GLU A 223 4.84 -10.31 17.00
C GLU A 223 5.70 -9.05 16.83
N LYS A 224 5.95 -8.39 17.94
CA LYS A 224 6.92 -7.32 18.04
C LYS A 224 8.08 -7.84 18.89
N LYS A 225 9.31 -7.85 18.34
CA LYS A 225 10.48 -8.15 19.18
C LYS A 225 10.51 -7.14 20.34
N VAL A 226 10.39 -7.63 21.56
CA VAL A 226 10.45 -6.84 22.80
C VAL A 226 11.93 -6.76 23.20
N ASP A 227 12.38 -5.62 23.72
CA ASP A 227 13.70 -5.48 24.31
C ASP A 227 13.82 -6.48 25.50
N LYS A 228 14.99 -7.13 25.61
CA LYS A 228 15.25 -8.25 26.52
C LYS A 228 15.06 -7.96 28.03
N GLU A 229 14.73 -6.73 28.42
CA GLU A 229 14.54 -6.35 29.83
C GLU A 229 13.16 -6.75 30.40
N ASP A 230 12.21 -7.22 29.59
CA ASP A 230 10.86 -7.62 30.01
C ASP A 230 10.62 -9.15 29.99
N GLU A 231 11.67 -9.98 29.88
CA GLU A 231 11.58 -11.45 29.73
C GLU A 231 11.29 -12.23 31.02
N ASP A 232 11.16 -11.56 32.18
CA ASP A 232 10.78 -12.24 33.43
C ASP A 232 9.28 -12.55 33.51
N MET A 233 8.89 -13.65 32.96
CA MET A 233 7.84 -14.60 33.28
C MET A 233 7.34 -15.33 32.04
N VAL A 234 7.78 -16.55 31.86
CA VAL A 234 7.10 -17.54 30.99
C VAL A 234 5.75 -17.84 31.59
N ILE A 235 4.71 -17.12 31.15
CA ILE A 235 3.32 -17.49 31.43
C ILE A 235 3.00 -18.61 30.44
N VAL A 236 2.85 -19.83 30.93
CA VAL A 236 2.28 -20.96 30.19
C VAL A 236 0.85 -20.55 29.81
N GLU A 237 0.66 -20.10 28.57
CA GLU A 237 -0.69 -19.85 28.08
C GLU A 237 -1.44 -21.18 28.00
N SER A 238 -2.57 -21.26 28.66
CA SER A 238 -3.51 -22.37 28.48
C SER A 238 -3.91 -22.45 27.02
N LYS A 239 -3.93 -23.67 26.44
CA LYS A 239 -4.45 -23.87 25.08
C LYS A 239 -5.87 -23.33 25.04
N LYS A 240 -6.08 -22.29 24.25
CA LYS A 240 -7.40 -21.69 23.99
C LYS A 240 -8.17 -22.61 23.06
N ASP A 241 -9.50 -22.63 23.20
CA ASP A 241 -10.39 -23.42 22.36
C ASP A 241 -10.21 -23.03 20.88
N GLU A 242 -10.47 -23.99 19.99
CA GLU A 242 -10.31 -23.79 18.55
C GLU A 242 -11.20 -22.66 18.00
N ASP A 243 -12.34 -22.42 18.64
CA ASP A 243 -13.29 -21.37 18.27
C ASP A 243 -12.94 -20.00 18.87
N ASP A 244 -11.99 -19.93 19.82
CA ASP A 244 -11.58 -18.66 20.41
C ASP A 244 -10.69 -17.86 19.46
N VAL A 245 -11.27 -16.82 18.87
CA VAL A 245 -10.57 -15.89 17.95
C VAL A 245 -9.33 -15.26 18.59
N THR A 246 -9.31 -15.14 19.94
CA THR A 246 -8.18 -14.54 20.67
C THR A 246 -6.96 -15.45 20.71
N ARG A 247 -7.07 -16.71 20.26
CA ARG A 247 -5.94 -17.64 20.14
C ARG A 247 -4.84 -17.14 19.22
N PHE A 248 -5.22 -16.29 18.27
CA PHE A 248 -4.27 -15.67 17.33
C PHE A 248 -3.66 -14.36 17.83
N ASP A 249 -4.14 -13.84 18.98
CA ASP A 249 -3.61 -12.59 19.53
C ASP A 249 -2.24 -12.80 20.14
N VAL A 250 -1.31 -12.00 19.73
CA VAL A 250 0.05 -11.94 20.26
C VAL A 250 0.12 -10.86 21.34
N ARG A 251 0.69 -11.20 22.49
CA ARG A 251 0.91 -10.26 23.58
C ARG A 251 1.81 -9.12 23.09
N ASP A 252 1.40 -7.88 23.35
CA ASP A 252 2.09 -6.66 22.89
C ASP A 252 2.32 -6.59 21.38
N GLY A 253 1.58 -7.42 20.63
CA GLY A 253 1.63 -7.51 19.18
C GLY A 253 1.12 -6.27 18.46
N VAL A 254 1.27 -6.28 17.15
CA VAL A 254 0.75 -5.27 16.24
C VAL A 254 -0.16 -5.90 15.18
N SER A 255 -1.02 -5.09 14.58
CA SER A 255 -1.98 -5.53 13.58
C SER A 255 -1.51 -5.27 12.15
N HIS A 256 -2.14 -5.90 11.16
CA HIS A 256 -1.90 -5.62 9.75
C HIS A 256 -2.23 -4.16 9.38
N GLY A 257 -3.34 -3.64 9.89
CA GLY A 257 -3.82 -2.28 9.64
C GLY A 257 -4.05 -1.49 10.92
N TYR A 258 -5.09 -0.67 10.89
CA TYR A 258 -5.55 0.12 12.03
C TYR A 258 -7.06 0.03 12.16
N TRP A 259 -7.58 0.25 13.34
CA TRP A 259 -9.01 0.47 13.59
C TRP A 259 -9.65 1.49 12.65
N LYS A 260 -8.86 2.47 12.20
CA LYS A 260 -9.30 3.46 11.22
C LYS A 260 -9.59 2.86 9.85
N ASP A 261 -8.97 1.75 9.47
CA ASP A 261 -9.22 1.13 8.17
C ASP A 261 -10.64 0.59 8.09
N LEU A 262 -11.17 -0.01 9.16
CA LEU A 262 -12.57 -0.43 9.27
C LEU A 262 -13.54 0.74 9.00
N LEU A 263 -13.28 1.87 9.66
CA LEU A 263 -14.11 3.08 9.48
C LEU A 263 -13.98 3.68 8.07
N ASN A 264 -12.81 3.58 7.45
CA ASN A 264 -12.60 4.05 6.09
C ASN A 264 -13.36 3.16 5.09
N ILE A 265 -13.31 1.83 5.23
CA ILE A 265 -14.09 0.88 4.42
C ILE A 265 -15.58 1.22 4.51
N LEU A 266 -16.10 1.41 5.72
CA LEU A 266 -17.50 1.78 5.93
C LEU A 266 -17.85 3.14 5.30
N ALA A 267 -16.97 4.15 5.46
CA ALA A 267 -17.21 5.45 4.86
C ALA A 267 -17.18 5.41 3.32
N LEU A 268 -16.33 4.58 2.73
CA LEU A 268 -16.29 4.36 1.29
C LEU A 268 -17.59 3.65 0.83
N SER A 269 -18.03 2.61 1.55
CA SER A 269 -19.29 1.91 1.27
C SER A 269 -20.49 2.86 1.35
N ALA A 270 -20.61 3.69 2.40
CA ALA A 270 -21.69 4.66 2.56
C ALA A 270 -21.74 5.72 1.44
N ASN A 271 -20.63 5.94 0.74
CA ASN A 271 -20.53 6.92 -0.35
C ASN A 271 -20.40 6.27 -1.73
N GLU A 272 -20.64 4.95 -1.85
CA GLU A 272 -20.54 4.19 -3.12
C GLU A 272 -19.16 4.23 -3.79
N LEU A 273 -18.13 4.42 -2.95
CA LEU A 273 -16.73 4.48 -3.36
C LEU A 273 -15.93 3.24 -2.94
N LEU A 274 -16.60 2.19 -2.47
CA LEU A 274 -15.97 0.90 -2.15
C LEU A 274 -16.00 0.02 -3.40
N THR A 275 -15.17 0.37 -4.38
CA THR A 275 -15.05 -0.33 -5.68
C THR A 275 -13.60 -0.33 -6.16
N VAL A 276 -13.27 -1.23 -7.10
CA VAL A 276 -11.93 -1.34 -7.71
C VAL A 276 -11.51 -0.06 -8.43
N VAL A 277 -12.44 0.58 -9.13
CA VAL A 277 -12.16 1.76 -9.96
C VAL A 277 -12.22 3.08 -9.18
N ALA A 278 -12.76 3.07 -7.96
CA ALA A 278 -12.91 4.28 -7.15
C ALA A 278 -11.56 4.89 -6.76
N ARG A 279 -11.63 6.19 -6.46
CA ARG A 279 -10.53 6.94 -5.85
C ARG A 279 -10.83 7.19 -4.37
N PRO A 280 -10.39 6.32 -3.46
CA PRO A 280 -10.64 6.47 -2.01
C PRO A 280 -10.26 7.84 -1.47
N GLU A 281 -9.23 8.47 -2.06
CA GLU A 281 -8.75 9.80 -1.68
C GLU A 281 -9.75 10.93 -1.96
N ALA A 282 -10.78 10.69 -2.75
CA ALA A 282 -11.80 11.69 -3.02
C ALA A 282 -12.53 12.13 -1.75
N ILE A 283 -12.76 11.21 -0.82
CA ILE A 283 -13.39 11.50 0.47
C ILE A 283 -12.47 11.32 1.68
N LEU A 284 -11.52 10.38 1.63
CA LEU A 284 -10.61 10.15 2.75
C LEU A 284 -9.64 11.32 2.89
N ASN A 285 -9.42 11.78 4.14
CA ASN A 285 -8.42 12.80 4.48
C ASN A 285 -6.99 12.26 4.32
N ILE A 286 -6.60 12.01 3.09
CA ILE A 286 -5.22 11.87 2.67
C ILE A 286 -4.78 13.29 2.32
N ALA A 287 -3.63 13.73 2.83
CA ALA A 287 -3.19 15.12 2.80
C ALA A 287 -3.62 15.84 1.50
N ARG A 288 -4.55 16.78 1.63
CA ARG A 288 -4.92 17.64 0.51
C ARG A 288 -3.74 18.57 0.30
N GLU A 289 -3.18 18.54 -0.90
CA GLU A 289 -2.41 19.68 -1.37
C GLU A 289 -3.23 20.94 -1.10
N LYS A 290 -2.59 21.93 -0.50
CA LYS A 290 -3.16 23.28 -0.48
C LYS A 290 -3.12 23.75 -1.93
N GLY A 291 -4.15 23.42 -2.69
CA GLY A 291 -4.30 23.94 -4.03
C GLY A 291 -4.12 25.45 -3.99
N GLY A 292 -3.21 25.97 -4.82
CA GLY A 292 -2.97 27.39 -4.98
C GLY A 292 -4.13 28.15 -5.65
N GLY A 293 -5.32 27.54 -5.70
CA GLY A 293 -6.54 28.22 -6.11
C GLY A 293 -6.85 29.33 -5.11
N GLY A 294 -6.77 30.57 -5.56
CA GLY A 294 -7.16 31.74 -4.79
C GLY A 294 -8.48 31.49 -4.09
N ARG A 295 -8.52 31.73 -2.79
CA ARG A 295 -9.78 31.65 -2.04
C ARG A 295 -10.73 32.66 -2.69
N GLY A 296 -11.73 32.15 -3.40
CA GLY A 296 -12.86 32.99 -3.83
C GLY A 296 -13.44 33.77 -2.65
N PRO A 297 -14.24 34.79 -2.89
CA PRO A 297 -14.84 35.59 -1.84
C PRO A 297 -15.48 34.67 -0.81
N LYS A 298 -15.22 34.94 0.47
CA LYS A 298 -15.77 34.13 1.55
C LYS A 298 -17.29 34.24 1.46
N PRO A 299 -18.01 33.11 1.38
CA PRO A 299 -19.48 33.14 1.38
C PRO A 299 -19.96 33.83 2.66
N ASP A 300 -21.11 34.47 2.58
CA ASP A 300 -21.77 35.02 3.77
C ASP A 300 -21.84 33.96 4.88
N LYS A 301 -21.71 34.39 6.12
CA LYS A 301 -21.59 33.50 7.28
C LYS A 301 -22.84 32.63 7.46
N GLU A 302 -24.03 33.19 7.20
CA GLU A 302 -25.29 32.44 7.30
C GLU A 302 -25.50 31.48 6.15
N ALA A 303 -25.26 31.89 4.91
CA ALA A 303 -25.27 31.03 3.75
C ALA A 303 -24.25 29.86 3.90
N GLY A 304 -23.06 30.15 4.43
CA GLY A 304 -22.06 29.11 4.73
C GLY A 304 -22.48 28.16 5.85
N LYS A 305 -23.31 28.62 6.80
CA LYS A 305 -23.89 27.77 7.85
C LYS A 305 -25.00 26.89 7.28
N ALA A 306 -25.92 27.48 6.53
CA ALA A 306 -27.03 26.76 5.87
C ALA A 306 -26.47 25.62 4.97
N LYS A 307 -25.51 25.92 4.10
CA LYS A 307 -24.88 24.92 3.23
C LYS A 307 -24.23 23.77 4.02
N ARG A 308 -23.59 24.07 5.18
CA ARG A 308 -23.03 23.03 6.05
C ARG A 308 -24.11 22.14 6.68
N HIS A 309 -25.24 22.70 7.04
CA HIS A 309 -26.40 21.93 7.55
C HIS A 309 -26.96 21.03 6.46
N GLU A 310 -27.24 21.56 5.29
CA GLU A 310 -27.72 20.81 4.12
C GLU A 310 -26.83 19.64 3.77
N LEU A 311 -25.49 19.89 3.64
CA LEU A 311 -24.52 18.82 3.36
C LEU A 311 -24.46 17.76 4.47
N ARG A 312 -24.66 18.13 5.72
CA ARG A 312 -24.69 17.21 6.84
C ARG A 312 -25.94 16.32 6.79
N ASP A 313 -27.10 16.96 6.59
CA ASP A 313 -28.40 16.28 6.57
C ASP A 313 -28.50 15.38 5.32
N GLY A 314 -27.95 15.80 4.18
CA GLY A 314 -27.83 14.99 2.97
C GLY A 314 -26.97 13.74 3.19
N ARG A 315 -25.84 13.86 3.89
CA ARG A 315 -25.00 12.70 4.24
C ARG A 315 -25.71 11.73 5.18
N HIS A 316 -26.42 12.27 6.16
CA HIS A 316 -27.18 11.43 7.08
C HIS A 316 -28.30 10.66 6.36
N ARG A 317 -29.07 11.32 5.50
CA ARG A 317 -30.08 10.64 4.64
C ARG A 317 -29.46 9.53 3.79
N LYS A 318 -28.33 9.82 3.14
CA LYS A 318 -27.60 8.81 2.35
C LYS A 318 -27.16 7.62 3.21
N ALA A 319 -26.68 7.86 4.43
CA ALA A 319 -26.29 6.78 5.34
C ALA A 319 -27.48 5.91 5.76
N LEU A 320 -28.65 6.53 6.02
CA LEU A 320 -29.90 5.81 6.31
C LEU A 320 -30.38 4.99 5.12
N GLU A 321 -30.41 5.59 3.95
CA GLU A 321 -30.82 4.94 2.70
C GLU A 321 -29.93 3.73 2.39
N ARG A 322 -28.62 3.90 2.44
CA ARG A 322 -27.66 2.79 2.24
C ARG A 322 -27.84 1.68 3.26
N PHE A 323 -28.05 2.00 4.54
CA PHE A 323 -28.28 1.00 5.57
C PHE A 323 -29.58 0.20 5.33
N ASN A 324 -30.64 0.86 4.87
CA ASN A 324 -31.93 0.22 4.64
C ASN A 324 -31.96 -0.61 3.35
N LEU A 325 -31.32 -0.13 2.28
CA LEU A 325 -31.45 -0.71 0.94
C LEU A 325 -30.31 -1.63 0.52
N ASP A 326 -29.12 -1.48 1.08
CA ASP A 326 -27.94 -2.26 0.69
C ASP A 326 -27.54 -3.26 1.78
N ALA A 327 -27.79 -4.54 1.53
CA ALA A 327 -27.48 -5.63 2.45
C ALA A 327 -25.97 -5.70 2.80
N VAL A 328 -25.05 -5.51 1.82
CA VAL A 328 -23.62 -5.52 2.05
C VAL A 328 -23.20 -4.32 2.89
N HIS A 329 -23.73 -3.13 2.62
CA HIS A 329 -23.46 -1.96 3.46
C HIS A 329 -24.01 -2.13 4.87
N ARG A 330 -25.22 -2.66 5.02
CA ARG A 330 -25.83 -2.94 6.33
C ARG A 330 -25.01 -3.92 7.13
N THR A 331 -24.62 -5.05 6.55
CA THR A 331 -23.79 -6.06 7.23
C THR A 331 -22.40 -5.53 7.59
N LEU A 332 -21.74 -4.75 6.70
CA LEU A 332 -20.50 -4.06 7.01
C LEU A 332 -20.65 -3.10 8.19
N HIS A 333 -21.73 -2.30 8.21
CA HIS A 333 -22.01 -1.35 9.29
C HIS A 333 -22.16 -2.06 10.63
N ILE A 334 -22.99 -3.12 10.67
CA ILE A 334 -23.24 -3.90 11.89
C ILE A 334 -21.94 -4.60 12.36
N ALA A 335 -21.24 -5.29 11.48
CA ALA A 335 -19.99 -5.98 11.80
C ALA A 335 -18.95 -5.02 12.39
N ILE A 336 -18.72 -3.88 11.76
CA ILE A 336 -17.74 -2.89 12.22
C ILE A 336 -18.18 -2.27 13.56
N ALA A 337 -19.47 -1.97 13.73
CA ALA A 337 -19.98 -1.45 15.00
C ALA A 337 -19.80 -2.46 16.15
N ARG A 338 -20.08 -3.76 15.90
CA ARG A 338 -19.86 -4.85 16.88
C ARG A 338 -18.39 -4.95 17.28
N LEU A 339 -17.46 -4.98 16.31
CA LEU A 339 -16.01 -5.03 16.60
C LEU A 339 -15.54 -3.85 17.47
N PHE A 340 -16.00 -2.64 17.18
CA PHE A 340 -15.68 -1.48 18.03
C PHE A 340 -16.29 -1.58 19.42
N ALA A 341 -17.56 -1.98 19.51
CA ALA A 341 -18.26 -2.07 20.81
C ALA A 341 -17.64 -3.16 21.70
N GLU A 342 -17.34 -4.33 21.16
CA GLU A 342 -16.68 -5.44 21.85
C GLU A 342 -15.34 -4.99 22.45
N GLN A 343 -14.46 -4.43 21.63
CA GLN A 343 -13.16 -3.97 22.09
C GLN A 343 -13.25 -2.82 23.10
N LEU A 344 -14.17 -1.88 22.88
CA LEU A 344 -14.36 -0.77 23.82
C LEU A 344 -14.93 -1.24 25.16
N LYS A 345 -15.83 -2.25 25.20
CA LYS A 345 -16.29 -2.87 26.43
C LYS A 345 -15.14 -3.50 27.21
N SER A 346 -14.29 -4.27 26.53
CA SER A 346 -13.09 -4.86 27.10
C SER A 346 -12.14 -3.79 27.65
N ASP A 347 -11.83 -2.76 26.87
CA ASP A 347 -10.93 -1.67 27.27
C ASP A 347 -11.49 -0.88 28.47
N LEU A 348 -12.80 -0.65 28.55
CA LEU A 348 -13.46 0.01 29.67
C LEU A 348 -13.43 -0.86 30.93
N ALA A 349 -13.63 -2.17 30.82
CA ALA A 349 -13.50 -3.11 31.94
C ALA A 349 -12.09 -3.06 32.52
N LEU A 350 -11.06 -3.08 31.66
CA LEU A 350 -9.67 -2.92 32.08
C LEU A 350 -9.40 -1.56 32.73
N LEU A 351 -10.00 -0.49 32.20
CA LEU A 351 -9.80 0.88 32.74
C LEU A 351 -10.38 1.01 34.16
N HIS A 352 -11.54 0.42 34.40
CA HIS A 352 -12.25 0.50 35.69
C HIS A 352 -11.78 -0.52 36.71
N GLY A 353 -11.06 -1.58 36.28
CA GLY A 353 -10.44 -2.55 37.19
C GLY A 353 -9.30 -1.94 38.00
N ASP A 354 -8.90 -2.64 39.07
CA ASP A 354 -7.90 -2.14 40.03
C ASP A 354 -6.46 -2.53 39.65
N ASP A 355 -6.25 -3.49 38.73
CA ASP A 355 -4.92 -3.95 38.35
C ASP A 355 -4.19 -2.98 37.40
N PRO A 356 -3.10 -2.32 37.84
CA PRO A 356 -2.32 -1.43 36.99
C PRO A 356 -1.63 -2.14 35.81
N LYS A 357 -1.32 -3.46 35.95
CA LYS A 357 -0.71 -4.26 34.87
C LYS A 357 -1.75 -4.53 33.78
N ALA A 358 -2.99 -4.84 34.15
CA ALA A 358 -4.10 -5.02 33.23
C ALA A 358 -4.38 -3.74 32.41
N LYS A 359 -4.29 -2.56 33.02
CA LYS A 359 -4.47 -1.27 32.33
C LYS A 359 -3.45 -1.02 31.21
N LYS A 360 -2.26 -1.61 31.26
CA LYS A 360 -1.28 -1.53 30.18
C LYS A 360 -1.75 -2.25 28.90
N ARG A 361 -2.69 -3.20 29.00
CA ARG A 361 -3.25 -3.97 27.89
C ARG A 361 -4.40 -3.27 27.17
N ILE A 362 -4.82 -2.07 27.61
CA ILE A 362 -5.85 -1.28 26.94
C ILE A 362 -5.40 -0.98 25.50
N SER A 363 -6.25 -1.34 24.54
CA SER A 363 -5.95 -1.27 23.12
C SER A 363 -5.96 0.16 22.58
N LEU A 364 -5.48 0.32 21.33
CA LEU A 364 -5.57 1.59 20.62
C LEU A 364 -6.95 1.85 19.96
N CYS A 365 -7.97 1.01 20.22
CA CYS A 365 -9.30 1.16 19.68
C CYS A 365 -9.88 2.56 19.95
N ALA A 366 -9.87 3.00 21.20
CA ALA A 366 -10.40 4.31 21.59
C ALA A 366 -9.68 5.49 20.93
N LYS A 367 -8.38 5.38 20.60
CA LYS A 367 -7.64 6.40 19.85
C LYS A 367 -8.27 6.63 18.47
N TRP A 368 -8.68 5.56 17.79
CA TRP A 368 -9.20 5.60 16.43
C TRP A 368 -10.74 5.64 16.38
N ALA A 369 -11.43 5.33 17.47
CA ALA A 369 -12.88 5.33 17.56
C ALA A 369 -13.49 6.65 17.01
N PRO A 370 -14.64 6.59 16.31
CA PRO A 370 -15.23 7.75 15.68
C PRO A 370 -15.65 8.79 16.74
N SER A 371 -15.41 10.06 16.48
CA SER A 371 -15.85 11.15 17.36
C SER A 371 -17.10 11.79 16.82
N HIS A 372 -17.97 12.28 17.72
CA HIS A 372 -19.23 12.95 17.38
C HIS A 372 -19.05 14.02 16.31
N GLY A 373 -19.88 13.97 15.29
CA GLY A 373 -19.92 14.96 14.23
C GLY A 373 -18.61 15.14 13.47
N ARG A 374 -17.66 14.19 13.55
CA ARG A 374 -16.44 14.18 12.75
C ARG A 374 -16.63 13.35 11.48
N PHE A 375 -15.59 13.21 10.68
CA PHE A 375 -15.66 12.63 9.33
C PHE A 375 -16.46 11.33 9.27
N HIS A 376 -16.06 10.30 10.00
CA HIS A 376 -16.72 8.99 9.93
C HIS A 376 -18.16 9.04 10.41
N ASP A 377 -18.42 9.70 11.55
CA ASP A 377 -19.79 9.86 12.08
C ASP A 377 -20.71 10.64 11.12
N LYS A 378 -20.20 11.66 10.44
CA LYS A 378 -20.95 12.44 9.44
C LYS A 378 -21.36 11.64 8.20
N HIS A 379 -20.56 10.65 7.84
CA HIS A 379 -20.77 9.86 6.62
C HIS A 379 -21.54 8.56 6.87
N THR A 380 -21.54 8.05 8.10
CA THR A 380 -22.04 6.71 8.40
C THR A 380 -22.99 6.65 9.59
N SER A 381 -23.07 7.69 10.40
CA SER A 381 -23.81 7.72 11.69
C SER A 381 -23.41 6.59 12.68
N ILE A 382 -22.27 5.93 12.48
CA ILE A 382 -21.84 4.73 13.22
C ILE A 382 -21.72 4.96 14.74
N VAL A 383 -21.52 6.21 15.18
CA VAL A 383 -21.47 6.53 16.62
C VAL A 383 -22.80 6.19 17.30
N SER A 384 -23.95 6.36 16.64
CA SER A 384 -25.25 5.97 17.20
C SER A 384 -25.30 4.47 17.44
N THR A 385 -24.90 3.66 16.47
CA THR A 385 -24.90 2.19 16.57
C THR A 385 -23.89 1.66 17.63
N ILE A 386 -22.66 2.20 17.67
CA ILE A 386 -21.69 1.80 18.70
C ILE A 386 -22.19 2.19 20.09
N ALA A 387 -22.78 3.39 20.24
CA ALA A 387 -23.32 3.86 21.51
C ALA A 387 -24.47 2.99 22.01
N GLU A 388 -25.36 2.56 21.11
CA GLU A 388 -26.46 1.62 21.39
C GLU A 388 -25.90 0.26 21.90
N LEU A 389 -24.87 -0.29 21.22
CA LEU A 389 -24.21 -1.53 21.64
C LEU A 389 -23.52 -1.44 23.02
N LEU A 390 -22.95 -0.29 23.34
CA LEU A 390 -22.30 -0.06 24.65
C LEU A 390 -23.31 0.18 25.76
N ARG A 391 -24.47 0.75 25.46
CA ARG A 391 -25.52 1.15 26.42
C ARG A 391 -26.89 0.83 25.83
N PRO A 392 -27.28 -0.47 25.78
CA PRO A 392 -28.59 -0.86 25.27
C PRO A 392 -29.73 -0.09 25.95
N MET A 393 -30.77 0.17 25.20
CA MET A 393 -31.98 0.84 25.73
C MET A 393 -32.64 -0.01 26.81
N VAL A 394 -32.95 0.62 27.92
CA VAL A 394 -33.68 -0.02 29.03
C VAL A 394 -34.98 0.75 29.24
N GLY A 395 -36.11 0.05 29.19
CA GLY A 395 -37.44 0.65 29.28
C GLY A 395 -37.92 1.33 28.00
N GLU A 396 -39.08 1.96 28.08
CA GLU A 396 -39.70 2.70 26.96
C GLU A 396 -39.23 4.16 26.97
N MET A 397 -38.50 4.54 25.95
CA MET A 397 -38.03 5.91 25.73
C MET A 397 -38.09 6.22 24.25
N ASP A 398 -38.35 7.47 23.89
CA ASP A 398 -38.19 7.94 22.50
C ASP A 398 -36.79 7.64 21.99
N ARG A 399 -36.70 7.02 20.80
CA ARG A 399 -35.42 6.53 20.24
C ARG A 399 -34.43 7.66 20.01
N GLU A 400 -34.88 8.82 19.56
CA GLU A 400 -33.95 9.91 19.33
C GLU A 400 -33.38 10.43 20.65
N LEU A 401 -34.22 10.60 21.66
CA LEU A 401 -33.82 11.01 23.00
C LEU A 401 -32.85 10.01 23.61
N TYR A 402 -33.16 8.71 23.52
CA TYR A 402 -32.25 7.64 23.93
C TYR A 402 -30.89 7.76 23.27
N LEU A 403 -30.84 7.88 21.92
CA LEU A 403 -29.58 7.96 21.20
C LEU A 403 -28.79 9.21 21.57
N ARG A 404 -29.44 10.35 21.88
CA ARG A 404 -28.76 11.54 22.40
C ARG A 404 -28.04 11.25 23.71
N HIS A 405 -28.66 10.55 24.63
CA HIS A 405 -28.05 10.13 25.89
C HIS A 405 -26.94 9.08 25.69
N ALA A 406 -27.19 8.04 24.92
CA ALA A 406 -26.23 6.98 24.63
C ALA A 406 -24.94 7.52 23.99
N ARG A 407 -25.08 8.45 23.04
CA ARG A 407 -23.94 9.11 22.39
C ARG A 407 -23.15 10.01 23.36
N GLU A 408 -23.79 10.65 24.33
CA GLU A 408 -23.09 11.43 25.34
C GLU A 408 -22.30 10.51 26.30
N TRP A 409 -22.84 9.36 26.71
CA TRP A 409 -22.10 8.38 27.47
C TRP A 409 -20.90 7.84 26.68
N TYR A 410 -21.11 7.45 25.42
CA TYR A 410 -20.03 7.05 24.53
C TYR A 410 -18.91 8.12 24.49
N ARG A 411 -19.26 9.40 24.37
CA ARG A 411 -18.29 10.50 24.37
C ARG A 411 -17.45 10.54 25.64
N LYS A 412 -18.09 10.33 26.80
CA LYS A 412 -17.41 10.29 28.10
C LYS A 412 -16.47 9.11 28.22
N ASP A 413 -16.94 7.91 27.83
CA ASP A 413 -16.17 6.68 27.84
C ASP A 413 -14.91 6.78 26.96
N ILE A 414 -15.08 7.21 25.71
CA ILE A 414 -13.95 7.45 24.78
C ILE A 414 -13.00 8.52 25.32
N SER A 415 -13.51 9.57 25.95
CA SER A 415 -12.67 10.61 26.56
C SER A 415 -11.81 10.06 27.68
N SER A 416 -12.35 9.17 28.51
CA SER A 416 -11.65 8.52 29.62
C SER A 416 -10.55 7.60 29.12
N LEU A 417 -10.85 6.73 28.16
CA LEU A 417 -9.86 5.84 27.49
C LEU A 417 -8.75 6.64 26.81
N ARG A 418 -9.10 7.70 26.06
CA ARG A 418 -8.11 8.59 25.41
C ARG A 418 -7.25 9.37 26.41
N LYS A 419 -7.77 9.64 27.60
CA LYS A 419 -7.00 10.24 28.69
C LYS A 419 -5.96 9.22 29.21
N HIS A 420 -6.36 7.97 29.41
CA HIS A 420 -5.46 6.89 29.82
C HIS A 420 -4.37 6.63 28.77
N LEU A 421 -4.73 6.54 27.49
CA LEU A 421 -3.81 6.34 26.37
C LEU A 421 -2.86 7.52 26.10
N ASP A 422 -2.99 8.60 26.83
CA ASP A 422 -2.17 9.83 26.73
C ASP A 422 -2.06 10.37 25.29
N VAL A 423 -3.21 10.39 24.57
CA VAL A 423 -3.27 10.77 23.16
C VAL A 423 -2.81 12.22 22.96
N VAL A 424 -1.79 12.42 22.11
CA VAL A 424 -1.12 13.71 21.84
C VAL A 424 -2.10 14.81 21.41
N GLU A 425 -3.09 14.46 20.60
CA GLU A 425 -4.11 15.37 20.08
C GLU A 425 -4.95 16.01 21.20
N ARG A 426 -5.11 15.33 22.34
CA ARG A 426 -5.78 15.89 23.52
C ARG A 426 -4.97 17.05 24.11
N LYS A 427 -3.65 16.85 24.28
CA LYS A 427 -2.73 17.86 24.82
C LYS A 427 -2.62 19.05 23.88
N LEU A 428 -2.56 18.80 22.56
CA LEU A 428 -2.57 19.86 21.55
C LEU A 428 -3.87 20.69 21.60
N SER A 429 -5.02 20.03 21.76
CA SER A 429 -6.32 20.70 21.87
C SER A 429 -6.47 21.49 23.17
N ALA A 430 -5.94 20.96 24.27
CA ALA A 430 -5.92 21.62 25.58
C ALA A 430 -4.84 22.71 25.70
N LYS A 431 -3.95 22.83 24.68
CA LYS A 431 -2.79 23.75 24.68
C LYS A 431 -1.79 23.47 25.80
N THR A 432 -1.75 22.25 26.34
CA THR A 432 -0.82 21.78 27.39
C THR A 432 0.37 21.08 26.76
N LEU A 433 1.18 21.80 25.96
CA LEU A 433 2.34 21.23 25.25
C LEU A 433 3.42 20.77 26.23
N ASP A 434 3.56 21.46 27.37
CA ASP A 434 4.46 21.13 28.48
C ASP A 434 4.31 19.69 28.98
N ARG A 435 3.13 19.10 28.82
CA ARG A 435 2.82 17.72 29.23
C ARG A 435 3.07 16.67 28.15
N ILE A 436 3.49 17.06 26.94
CA ILE A 436 3.79 16.11 25.87
C ILE A 436 5.11 15.39 26.16
N LYS A 437 5.09 14.06 26.16
CA LYS A 437 6.28 13.20 26.19
C LYS A 437 6.70 12.91 24.76
N TYR A 438 7.70 13.63 24.24
CA TYR A 438 8.08 13.55 22.83
C TYR A 438 8.51 12.16 22.38
N ASN A 439 9.17 11.39 23.23
CA ASN A 439 9.57 10.00 22.97
C ASN A 439 8.40 9.03 22.78
N ARG A 440 7.18 9.41 23.23
CA ARG A 440 5.95 8.61 23.05
C ARG A 440 5.08 9.10 21.89
N VAL A 441 5.49 10.13 21.17
CA VAL A 441 4.74 10.64 20.01
C VAL A 441 4.92 9.67 18.83
N PRO A 442 3.83 9.13 18.25
CA PRO A 442 3.93 8.21 17.10
C PRO A 442 4.59 8.86 15.90
N SER A 443 5.29 8.08 15.07
CA SER A 443 6.09 8.51 13.91
C SER A 443 5.38 9.52 13.00
N VAL A 444 4.17 9.21 12.55
CA VAL A 444 3.39 10.09 11.65
C VAL A 444 2.92 11.34 12.37
N ALA A 445 2.54 11.24 13.65
CA ALA A 445 2.13 12.39 14.45
C ALA A 445 3.32 13.33 14.70
N MET A 446 4.50 12.77 15.00
CA MET A 446 5.75 13.55 15.13
C MET A 446 6.00 14.35 13.85
N LYS A 447 6.06 13.69 12.68
CA LYS A 447 6.24 14.37 11.39
C LYS A 447 5.23 15.52 11.18
N ASN A 448 3.95 15.28 11.48
CA ASN A 448 2.90 16.25 11.20
C ASN A 448 2.88 17.43 12.17
N TYR A 449 3.32 17.23 13.42
CA TYR A 449 3.25 18.25 14.47
C TYR A 449 4.56 18.99 14.72
N VAL A 450 5.67 18.63 14.05
CA VAL A 450 6.94 19.38 14.11
C VAL A 450 6.74 20.89 14.00
N PRO A 451 5.94 21.45 13.05
CA PRO A 451 5.76 22.88 12.95
C PRO A 451 5.09 23.50 14.18
N ILE A 452 4.25 22.74 14.90
CA ILE A 452 3.58 23.20 16.12
C ILE A 452 4.57 23.15 17.28
N PHE A 453 5.32 22.05 17.43
CA PHE A 453 6.30 21.86 18.49
C PHE A 453 7.43 22.90 18.38
N ALA A 454 8.01 23.06 17.20
CA ALA A 454 9.08 24.03 16.95
C ALA A 454 8.64 25.48 17.19
N LYS A 455 7.34 25.83 16.95
CA LYS A 455 6.85 27.19 17.13
C LYS A 455 6.42 27.49 18.57
N LYS A 456 5.86 26.50 19.27
CA LYS A 456 5.16 26.73 20.54
C LYS A 456 5.85 26.15 21.77
N ASP A 457 6.86 25.30 21.57
CA ASP A 457 7.62 24.62 22.62
C ASP A 457 9.07 24.41 22.15
N SER A 458 9.66 25.47 21.57
CA SER A 458 10.95 25.45 20.87
C SER A 458 12.07 24.90 21.74
N ASP A 459 12.17 25.36 22.97
CA ASP A 459 13.32 25.07 23.85
C ASP A 459 13.31 23.60 24.30
N ARG A 460 12.20 23.14 24.86
CA ARG A 460 12.04 21.75 25.29
C ARG A 460 12.07 20.76 24.13
N PHE A 461 11.50 21.14 22.97
CA PHE A 461 11.55 20.31 21.77
C PHE A 461 12.98 20.27 21.19
N GLY A 462 13.70 21.41 21.23
CA GLY A 462 15.11 21.51 20.82
C GLY A 462 16.03 20.65 21.71
N GLU A 463 15.86 20.72 23.03
CA GLU A 463 16.60 19.89 24.00
C GLU A 463 16.34 18.38 23.75
N TYR A 464 15.07 17.98 23.57
CA TYR A 464 14.72 16.60 23.21
C TYR A 464 15.43 16.14 21.95
N LEU A 465 15.47 16.96 20.89
CA LEU A 465 16.15 16.61 19.64
C LEU A 465 17.68 16.53 19.81
N GLY A 466 18.26 17.35 20.72
CA GLY A 466 19.64 17.22 21.13
C GLY A 466 19.92 15.87 21.76
N GLN A 467 19.10 15.44 22.70
CA GLN A 467 19.21 14.13 23.36
C GLN A 467 19.01 12.96 22.38
N VAL A 468 18.13 13.12 21.37
CA VAL A 468 17.97 12.12 20.30
C VAL A 468 19.23 12.02 19.43
N ALA A 469 19.86 13.15 19.09
CA ALA A 469 21.09 13.18 18.32
C ALA A 469 22.24 12.49 19.05
N GLU A 470 22.31 12.66 20.37
CA GLU A 470 23.28 12.02 21.26
C GLU A 470 22.99 10.54 21.57
N GLY A 471 21.87 10.00 21.09
CA GLY A 471 21.44 8.63 21.38
C GLY A 471 20.86 8.40 22.77
N LYS A 472 20.71 9.46 23.59
CA LYS A 472 20.15 9.36 24.96
C LYS A 472 18.64 9.18 24.98
N MET A 473 17.94 9.60 23.92
CA MET A 473 16.50 9.50 23.80
C MET A 473 16.10 8.90 22.46
N GLN A 474 14.99 8.17 22.45
CA GLN A 474 14.45 7.56 21.23
C GLN A 474 13.38 8.44 20.58
N ILE A 475 13.28 8.38 19.26
CA ILE A 475 12.22 8.99 18.46
C ILE A 475 11.52 7.92 17.60
N SER A 476 10.21 7.91 17.57
CA SER A 476 9.47 6.93 16.78
C SER A 476 9.60 7.18 15.27
N GLY A 477 10.15 6.23 14.52
CA GLY A 477 10.39 6.32 13.07
C GLY A 477 10.00 5.07 12.27
N ALA A 478 9.91 3.92 12.92
CA ALA A 478 9.83 2.59 12.32
C ALA A 478 8.66 2.33 11.35
N THR A 479 7.58 3.11 11.38
CA THR A 479 6.41 2.96 10.51
C THR A 479 6.36 3.97 9.36
N LEU A 480 7.38 4.82 9.22
CA LEU A 480 7.50 5.72 8.08
C LEU A 480 8.14 4.99 6.91
N LEU A 481 7.68 5.35 5.69
CA LEU A 481 8.34 4.87 4.48
C LEU A 481 9.68 5.61 4.28
N PRO A 482 10.72 4.95 3.78
CA PRO A 482 12.00 5.59 3.44
C PRO A 482 11.80 6.82 2.55
N SER A 483 10.95 6.73 1.52
CA SER A 483 10.58 7.84 0.63
C SER A 483 10.05 9.07 1.36
N THR A 484 9.32 8.87 2.45
CA THR A 484 8.79 9.98 3.26
C THR A 484 9.91 10.79 3.92
N LEU A 485 10.97 10.12 4.38
CA LEU A 485 12.12 10.75 5.03
C LEU A 485 13.04 11.42 3.99
N ILE A 486 13.27 10.74 2.86
CA ILE A 486 13.99 11.32 1.71
C ILE A 486 13.29 12.59 1.20
N ASN A 487 11.97 12.59 1.06
CA ASN A 487 11.23 13.77 0.63
C ASN A 487 11.42 14.97 1.59
N VAL A 488 11.52 14.74 2.91
CA VAL A 488 11.80 15.81 3.88
C VAL A 488 13.16 16.47 3.60
N VAL A 489 14.21 15.67 3.40
CA VAL A 489 15.58 16.19 3.15
C VAL A 489 15.76 16.72 1.72
N ARG A 490 15.00 16.20 0.75
CA ARG A 490 14.98 16.70 -0.63
C ARG A 490 14.47 18.14 -0.74
N GLN A 491 13.48 18.51 0.06
CA GLN A 491 12.85 19.84 0.04
C GLN A 491 13.76 20.98 0.56
N THR A 492 15.00 20.71 0.94
CA THR A 492 15.91 21.66 1.59
C THR A 492 16.53 22.71 0.67
N LYS A 493 16.42 22.60 -0.65
CA LYS A 493 17.03 23.58 -1.57
C LYS A 493 16.02 24.49 -2.25
N LYS A 494 16.38 25.79 -2.28
CA LYS A 494 15.77 26.88 -3.03
C LYS A 494 15.46 26.46 -4.47
N GLY A 495 14.27 25.88 -4.66
CA GLY A 495 13.65 25.82 -5.97
C GLY A 495 13.12 27.22 -6.34
N ARG A 496 12.72 27.41 -7.59
CA ARG A 496 12.14 28.63 -8.17
C ARG A 496 10.92 29.20 -7.40
N TYR A 497 10.45 28.48 -6.38
CA TYR A 497 9.39 28.89 -5.46
C TYR A 497 9.96 29.02 -4.05
N PRO A 498 9.70 30.13 -3.33
CA PRO A 498 10.15 30.30 -1.95
C PRO A 498 9.58 29.18 -1.09
N THR A 499 10.46 28.51 -0.33
CA THR A 499 10.01 27.54 0.67
C THR A 499 9.04 28.24 1.62
N THR A 500 7.87 27.66 1.83
CA THR A 500 6.80 28.21 2.65
C THR A 500 7.15 28.26 4.15
N TYR A 501 8.37 27.87 4.52
CA TYR A 501 8.83 27.71 5.90
C TYR A 501 10.11 28.51 6.17
N PRO A 502 10.24 29.08 7.39
CA PRO A 502 11.50 29.67 7.84
C PRO A 502 12.66 28.67 7.80
N PRO A 503 13.91 29.09 7.56
CA PRO A 503 15.09 28.21 7.51
C PRO A 503 15.26 27.36 8.79
N ASP A 504 14.98 27.93 9.95
CA ASP A 504 15.09 27.25 11.25
C ASP A 504 14.12 26.05 11.37
N LEU A 505 12.91 26.16 10.83
CA LEU A 505 11.96 25.07 10.84
C LEU A 505 12.41 23.90 9.96
N GLN A 506 13.11 24.19 8.86
CA GLN A 506 13.62 23.15 7.98
C GLN A 506 14.75 22.35 8.68
N ALA A 507 15.67 23.03 9.34
CA ALA A 507 16.73 22.38 10.13
C ALA A 507 16.13 21.48 11.24
N VAL A 508 15.05 21.92 11.90
CA VAL A 508 14.32 21.09 12.88
C VAL A 508 13.71 19.84 12.23
N LYS A 509 13.11 19.98 11.04
CA LYS A 509 12.55 18.81 10.31
C LYS A 509 13.63 17.82 9.91
N GLU A 510 14.80 18.28 9.50
CA GLU A 510 15.94 17.42 9.15
C GLU A 510 16.44 16.63 10.35
N LYS A 511 16.60 17.27 11.52
CA LYS A 511 16.95 16.59 12.77
C LYS A 511 15.94 15.51 13.16
N VAL A 512 14.64 15.80 13.00
CA VAL A 512 13.57 14.81 13.24
C VAL A 512 13.67 13.67 12.24
N ALA A 513 13.87 13.96 10.95
CA ALA A 513 14.00 12.94 9.91
C ALA A 513 15.23 12.05 10.12
N ASP A 514 16.36 12.63 10.55
CA ASP A 514 17.56 11.86 10.86
C ASP A 514 17.34 10.91 12.05
N GLY A 515 16.74 11.38 13.14
CA GLY A 515 16.42 10.51 14.27
C GLY A 515 15.42 9.39 13.89
N GLN A 516 14.42 9.72 13.08
CA GLN A 516 13.43 8.74 12.59
C GLN A 516 14.07 7.73 11.63
N TRP A 517 15.05 8.15 10.81
CA TRP A 517 15.82 7.28 9.94
C TRP A 517 16.66 6.28 10.74
N LYS A 518 17.41 6.75 11.75
CA LYS A 518 18.19 5.87 12.65
C LYS A 518 17.31 4.80 13.31
N THR A 519 16.12 5.19 13.78
CA THR A 519 15.15 4.24 14.36
C THR A 519 14.64 3.24 13.31
N LEU A 520 14.43 3.68 12.07
CA LEU A 520 14.00 2.80 10.98
C LEU A 520 15.09 1.77 10.65
N VAL A 521 16.33 2.22 10.45
CA VAL A 521 17.49 1.36 10.17
C VAL A 521 17.67 0.33 11.29
N GLN A 522 17.67 0.79 12.55
CA GLN A 522 17.85 -0.10 13.70
C GLN A 522 16.78 -1.19 13.72
N ARG A 523 15.53 -0.82 13.46
CA ARG A 523 14.43 -1.78 13.47
C ARG A 523 14.50 -2.83 12.35
N VAL A 524 15.06 -2.48 11.19
CA VAL A 524 15.31 -3.46 10.14
C VAL A 524 16.44 -4.38 10.56
N LYS A 525 17.53 -3.85 11.13
CA LYS A 525 18.65 -4.64 11.69
C LYS A 525 18.19 -5.61 12.78
N ASP A 526 17.30 -5.18 13.68
CA ASP A 526 16.73 -6.03 14.73
C ASP A 526 15.89 -7.18 14.17
N SER A 527 15.39 -7.06 12.93
CA SER A 527 14.60 -8.10 12.27
C SER A 527 15.46 -9.15 11.56
N GLY A 528 16.75 -8.92 11.38
CA GLY A 528 17.70 -9.78 10.69
C GLY A 528 18.79 -8.97 9.96
N SER A 529 19.71 -9.65 9.32
CA SER A 529 20.80 -9.04 8.55
C SER A 529 20.65 -9.36 7.05
N LEU A 530 21.36 -8.63 6.22
CA LEU A 530 21.60 -8.96 4.82
C LEU A 530 23.09 -9.24 4.64
N GLU A 531 23.39 -10.40 4.08
CA GLU A 531 24.75 -10.77 3.74
C GLU A 531 24.93 -10.69 2.22
N SER A 532 26.13 -10.29 1.78
CA SER A 532 26.51 -10.29 0.36
C SER A 532 25.41 -9.74 -0.57
N SER A 533 24.88 -8.57 -0.24
CA SER A 533 23.78 -7.92 -0.98
C SER A 533 24.18 -6.50 -1.38
N ILE A 534 23.78 -6.07 -2.59
CA ILE A 534 23.98 -4.70 -3.07
C ILE A 534 22.71 -4.20 -3.75
N ALA A 535 22.47 -2.89 -3.69
CA ALA A 535 21.37 -2.25 -4.42
C ALA A 535 21.84 -1.67 -5.75
N VAL A 536 20.95 -1.72 -6.75
CA VAL A 536 21.02 -0.94 -7.98
C VAL A 536 19.85 0.03 -7.98
N CYS A 537 20.16 1.31 -7.96
CA CYS A 537 19.19 2.40 -7.79
C CYS A 537 18.94 3.10 -9.12
N ASP A 538 17.69 3.06 -9.56
CA ASP A 538 17.24 3.80 -10.73
C ASP A 538 17.06 5.28 -10.38
N VAL A 539 17.83 6.13 -11.02
CA VAL A 539 17.79 7.60 -10.91
C VAL A 539 17.37 8.28 -12.22
N SER A 540 16.74 7.53 -13.13
CA SER A 540 16.25 8.02 -14.42
C SER A 540 15.16 9.09 -14.26
N GLY A 541 14.93 9.86 -15.31
CA GLY A 541 13.93 10.93 -15.31
C GLY A 541 12.50 10.42 -15.08
N SER A 542 12.19 9.21 -15.55
CA SER A 542 10.90 8.54 -15.37
C SER A 542 10.55 8.36 -13.88
N MET A 543 11.54 8.11 -13.03
CA MET A 543 11.37 7.93 -11.59
C MET A 543 10.96 9.21 -10.83
N THR A 544 10.99 10.37 -11.48
CA THR A 544 10.50 11.64 -10.88
C THR A 544 8.98 11.76 -10.89
N LEU A 545 8.29 10.92 -11.66
CA LEU A 545 6.84 10.90 -11.83
C LEU A 545 6.28 9.48 -11.51
N PRO A 546 5.03 9.39 -11.08
CA PRO A 546 4.15 10.49 -10.65
C PRO A 546 4.59 11.09 -9.30
N VAL A 547 4.31 12.37 -9.09
CA VAL A 547 4.41 12.96 -7.75
C VAL A 547 3.13 12.61 -6.99
N PHE A 548 3.28 11.89 -5.90
CA PHE A 548 2.16 11.49 -5.05
C PHE A 548 1.63 12.66 -4.20
N ARG A 549 0.42 12.53 -3.67
CA ARG A 549 -0.23 13.58 -2.86
C ARG A 549 0.55 14.01 -1.61
N ASP A 550 1.41 13.15 -1.10
CA ASP A 550 2.31 13.47 0.04
C ASP A 550 3.62 14.13 -0.40
N GLY A 551 3.77 14.41 -1.70
CA GLY A 551 4.93 15.04 -2.31
C GLY A 551 6.09 14.09 -2.59
N THR A 552 5.96 12.79 -2.31
CA THR A 552 6.95 11.77 -2.67
C THR A 552 6.84 11.37 -4.14
N CYS A 553 7.89 10.80 -4.69
CA CYS A 553 7.91 10.19 -6.03
C CYS A 553 8.65 8.83 -5.98
N PRO A 554 8.59 8.01 -7.03
CA PRO A 554 9.30 6.74 -7.11
C PRO A 554 10.79 6.85 -6.81
N MET A 555 11.46 7.89 -7.31
CA MET A 555 12.87 8.17 -7.03
C MET A 555 13.19 8.33 -5.53
N ASP A 556 12.30 8.97 -4.76
CA ASP A 556 12.47 9.07 -3.31
C ASP A 556 12.48 7.68 -2.65
N SER A 557 11.72 6.74 -3.23
CA SER A 557 11.68 5.35 -2.73
C SER A 557 12.92 4.57 -3.16
N ALA A 558 13.36 4.70 -4.41
CA ALA A 558 14.58 4.06 -4.90
C ALA A 558 15.79 4.46 -4.08
N ILE A 559 16.00 5.77 -3.89
CA ILE A 559 17.12 6.29 -3.07
C ILE A 559 16.96 5.84 -1.61
N GLY A 560 15.76 5.94 -1.04
CA GLY A 560 15.52 5.59 0.35
C GLY A 560 15.73 4.10 0.64
N LEU A 561 15.30 3.22 -0.24
CA LEU A 561 15.49 1.78 -0.12
C LEU A 561 16.97 1.39 -0.36
N SER A 562 17.65 2.02 -1.32
CA SER A 562 19.07 1.79 -1.57
C SER A 562 19.95 2.21 -0.41
N LEU A 563 19.70 3.39 0.18
CA LEU A 563 20.37 3.85 1.40
C LEU A 563 20.10 2.92 2.58
N LEU A 564 18.85 2.49 2.75
CA LEU A 564 18.47 1.57 3.81
C LEU A 564 19.21 0.23 3.66
N LEU A 565 19.25 -0.30 2.43
CA LEU A 565 19.95 -1.55 2.14
C LEU A 565 21.46 -1.40 2.41
N ALA A 566 22.09 -0.30 1.98
CA ALA A 566 23.51 -0.03 2.27
C ALA A 566 23.81 0.05 3.77
N GLU A 567 22.86 0.52 4.58
CA GLU A 567 23.02 0.62 6.05
C GLU A 567 22.76 -0.69 6.80
N VAL A 568 21.91 -1.59 6.26
CA VAL A 568 21.55 -2.85 6.92
C VAL A 568 22.36 -4.05 6.44
N THR A 569 23.01 -3.94 5.27
CA THR A 569 23.88 -4.99 4.75
C THR A 569 25.17 -5.06 5.55
N SER A 570 25.60 -6.30 5.87
CA SER A 570 26.83 -6.56 6.60
C SER A 570 28.07 -6.25 5.76
N PRO A 571 29.18 -5.82 6.37
CA PRO A 571 30.47 -5.72 5.68
C PRO A 571 30.88 -7.07 5.05
N PRO A 572 31.59 -7.07 3.89
CA PRO A 572 32.15 -5.91 3.18
C PRO A 572 31.19 -5.21 2.19
N PHE A 573 30.00 -5.74 1.96
CA PHE A 573 29.06 -5.23 0.95
C PHE A 573 28.23 -4.02 1.40
N GLY A 574 28.13 -3.76 2.70
CA GLY A 574 27.46 -2.59 3.24
C GLY A 574 28.16 -1.27 2.92
N GLY A 575 27.43 -0.16 3.01
CA GLY A 575 27.96 1.19 2.79
C GLY A 575 28.09 1.61 1.32
N ALA A 576 27.53 0.85 0.36
CA ALA A 576 27.56 1.21 -1.04
C ALA A 576 26.30 0.74 -1.80
N PHE A 577 26.02 1.37 -2.93
CA PHE A 577 25.07 0.91 -3.93
C PHE A 577 25.47 1.39 -5.33
N ILE A 578 24.87 0.84 -6.37
CA ILE A 578 25.17 1.18 -7.77
C ILE A 578 24.03 2.04 -8.31
N THR A 579 24.33 3.05 -9.13
CA THR A 579 23.32 3.81 -9.87
C THR A 579 23.27 3.38 -11.32
N PHE A 580 22.02 3.33 -11.87
CA PHE A 580 21.85 3.18 -13.31
C PHE A 580 22.36 4.42 -14.05
N SER A 581 23.14 4.18 -15.08
CA SER A 581 23.49 5.18 -16.10
C SER A 581 24.07 4.45 -17.30
N ALA A 582 24.29 5.15 -18.42
CA ALA A 582 25.07 4.62 -19.55
C ALA A 582 26.51 4.21 -19.14
N LYS A 583 26.97 4.69 -17.98
CA LYS A 583 28.17 4.25 -17.29
C LYS A 583 27.81 4.06 -15.81
N PRO A 584 27.46 2.83 -15.40
CA PRO A 584 27.09 2.55 -14.02
C PRO A 584 28.22 2.92 -13.04
N GLU A 585 27.85 3.61 -11.95
CA GLU A 585 28.81 4.08 -10.95
C GLU A 585 28.46 3.52 -9.57
N VAL A 586 29.53 3.20 -8.79
CA VAL A 586 29.37 2.80 -7.39
C VAL A 586 29.31 4.05 -6.52
N GLN A 587 28.23 4.21 -5.79
CA GLN A 587 28.03 5.27 -4.82
C GLN A 587 28.40 4.76 -3.43
N THR A 588 29.47 5.31 -2.86
CA THR A 588 29.86 5.02 -1.46
C THR A 588 29.13 5.94 -0.51
N VAL A 589 28.59 5.38 0.55
CA VAL A 589 27.79 6.07 1.56
C VAL A 589 28.55 6.12 2.87
N ASP A 590 28.91 7.32 3.32
CA ASP A 590 29.44 7.50 4.68
C ASP A 590 28.30 7.33 5.69
N LEU A 591 28.26 6.16 6.35
CA LEU A 591 27.18 5.78 7.26
C LEU A 591 27.15 6.64 8.54
N SER A 592 28.23 7.35 8.88
CA SER A 592 28.31 8.22 10.05
C SER A 592 27.56 9.53 9.89
N LEU A 593 27.32 9.96 8.65
CA LEU A 593 26.66 11.23 8.35
C LEU A 593 25.15 11.19 8.64
N PRO A 594 24.56 12.34 8.98
CA PRO A 594 23.10 12.47 9.06
C PRO A 594 22.45 12.32 7.67
N LEU A 595 21.17 11.92 7.65
CA LEU A 595 20.43 11.59 6.43
C LEU A 595 20.47 12.70 5.36
N HIS A 596 20.34 13.97 5.79
CA HIS A 596 20.35 15.10 4.85
C HIS A 596 21.71 15.30 4.16
N GLU A 597 22.83 15.01 4.86
CA GLU A 597 24.18 15.07 4.27
C GLU A 597 24.43 13.87 3.36
N LYS A 598 23.99 12.66 3.74
CA LYS A 598 24.02 11.49 2.85
C LYS A 598 23.30 11.81 1.53
N TYR A 599 22.08 12.32 1.62
CA TYR A 599 21.31 12.70 0.44
C TYR A 599 21.99 13.81 -0.40
N LYS A 600 22.60 14.81 0.25
CA LYS A 600 23.31 15.89 -0.43
C LYS A 600 24.50 15.36 -1.23
N LYS A 601 25.35 14.49 -0.64
CA LYS A 601 26.48 13.87 -1.33
C LYS A 601 26.02 13.06 -2.55
N LEU A 602 24.97 12.26 -2.40
CA LEU A 602 24.40 11.49 -3.52
C LEU A 602 23.89 12.37 -4.65
N LYS A 603 23.31 13.53 -4.34
CA LYS A 603 22.83 14.46 -5.36
C LYS A 603 23.95 15.17 -6.13
N GLU A 604 25.14 15.23 -5.57
CA GLU A 604 26.33 15.83 -6.20
C GLU A 604 27.02 14.86 -7.18
N SER A 605 26.69 13.55 -7.14
CA SER A 605 27.16 12.58 -8.12
C SER A 605 26.41 12.72 -9.45
N ASN A 606 27.03 12.25 -10.54
CA ASN A 606 26.46 12.34 -11.90
C ASN A 606 25.25 11.41 -12.05
N TRP A 607 24.07 11.99 -12.07
CA TRP A 607 22.83 11.27 -12.38
C TRP A 607 22.58 11.37 -13.88
N CYS A 608 23.05 10.38 -14.63
CA CYS A 608 22.74 10.24 -16.04
C CYS A 608 21.34 9.65 -16.22
N MET A 609 20.62 10.13 -17.24
CA MET A 609 19.18 9.92 -17.45
C MET A 609 18.82 8.56 -18.10
N ASN A 610 19.75 7.66 -18.32
CA ASN A 610 19.56 6.39 -19.02
C ASN A 610 19.32 5.23 -18.06
N THR A 611 18.51 4.23 -18.50
CA THR A 611 18.11 3.07 -17.71
C THR A 611 18.71 1.78 -18.29
N ASP A 612 20.03 1.78 -18.54
CA ASP A 612 20.73 0.60 -19.07
C ASP A 612 20.99 -0.41 -17.94
N PHE A 613 20.05 -1.37 -17.80
CA PHE A 613 20.15 -2.45 -16.82
C PHE A 613 21.31 -3.40 -17.11
N VAL A 614 21.54 -3.71 -18.39
CA VAL A 614 22.55 -4.68 -18.82
C VAL A 614 23.94 -4.15 -18.56
N ALA A 615 24.17 -2.84 -18.76
CA ALA A 615 25.46 -2.21 -18.52
C ALA A 615 25.96 -2.38 -17.06
N VAL A 616 25.06 -2.44 -16.06
CA VAL A 616 25.45 -2.69 -14.66
C VAL A 616 26.22 -4.01 -14.54
N PHE A 617 25.86 -5.01 -15.30
CA PHE A 617 26.46 -6.35 -15.24
C PHE A 617 27.60 -6.48 -16.24
N GLU A 618 27.40 -6.10 -17.51
CA GLU A 618 28.37 -6.28 -18.58
C GLU A 618 29.51 -5.26 -18.56
N ASP A 619 29.28 -4.03 -18.12
CA ASP A 619 30.28 -2.96 -18.13
C ASP A 619 30.91 -2.70 -16.74
N LEU A 620 30.25 -3.11 -15.63
CA LEU A 620 30.75 -2.87 -14.29
C LEU A 620 31.09 -4.16 -13.55
N ILE A 621 30.08 -5.02 -13.25
CA ILE A 621 30.25 -6.17 -12.34
C ILE A 621 31.16 -7.25 -12.95
N LEU A 622 30.85 -7.74 -14.15
CA LEU A 622 31.64 -8.79 -14.81
C LEU A 622 33.07 -8.35 -15.16
N PRO A 623 33.31 -7.19 -15.78
CA PRO A 623 34.68 -6.74 -16.06
C PRO A 623 35.51 -6.52 -14.79
N MET A 624 34.88 -6.05 -13.73
CA MET A 624 35.54 -5.90 -12.43
C MET A 624 35.94 -7.27 -11.87
N ALA A 625 35.01 -8.24 -11.90
CA ALA A 625 35.28 -9.58 -11.39
C ALA A 625 36.39 -10.29 -12.20
N GLN A 626 36.34 -10.20 -13.53
CA GLN A 626 37.37 -10.80 -14.43
C GLN A 626 38.74 -10.12 -14.25
N ARG A 627 38.78 -8.78 -14.21
CA ARG A 627 40.03 -8.01 -14.03
C ARG A 627 40.72 -8.33 -12.73
N ASN A 628 39.95 -8.48 -11.65
CA ASN A 628 40.47 -8.81 -10.32
C ASN A 628 40.55 -10.32 -10.06
N LYS A 629 40.18 -11.16 -11.03
CA LYS A 629 40.18 -12.64 -10.92
C LYS A 629 39.46 -13.11 -9.65
N LEU A 630 38.28 -12.55 -9.38
CA LEU A 630 37.51 -12.89 -8.19
C LEU A 630 37.15 -14.38 -8.22
N LYS A 631 37.15 -14.99 -7.05
CA LYS A 631 36.63 -16.34 -6.90
C LYS A 631 35.09 -16.29 -6.86
N PRO A 632 34.40 -17.37 -7.26
CA PRO A 632 32.95 -17.43 -7.20
C PRO A 632 32.36 -17.12 -5.81
N GLU A 633 33.06 -17.49 -4.73
CA GLU A 633 32.68 -17.25 -3.34
C GLU A 633 32.76 -15.78 -2.91
N ASP A 634 33.60 -14.98 -3.58
CA ASP A 634 33.80 -13.55 -3.33
C ASP A 634 32.81 -12.67 -4.10
N MET A 635 32.03 -13.26 -5.02
CA MET A 635 31.01 -12.55 -5.78
C MET A 635 29.81 -12.17 -4.90
N VAL A 636 29.19 -11.04 -5.24
CA VAL A 636 27.91 -10.64 -4.60
C VAL A 636 26.84 -11.72 -4.87
N LYS A 637 26.15 -12.14 -3.80
CA LYS A 637 25.15 -13.20 -3.91
C LYS A 637 23.77 -12.68 -4.29
N ARG A 638 23.44 -11.41 -3.99
CA ARG A 638 22.10 -10.85 -4.23
C ARG A 638 22.18 -9.39 -4.68
N VAL A 639 21.46 -9.06 -5.73
CA VAL A 639 21.34 -7.70 -6.26
C VAL A 639 19.88 -7.26 -6.22
N PHE A 640 19.60 -6.15 -5.52
CA PHE A 640 18.28 -5.53 -5.47
C PHE A 640 18.19 -4.43 -6.51
N VAL A 641 17.25 -4.52 -7.45
CA VAL A 641 17.05 -3.58 -8.54
C VAL A 641 15.81 -2.72 -8.25
N PHE A 642 15.99 -1.49 -7.80
CA PHE A 642 14.93 -0.54 -7.49
C PHE A 642 14.64 0.35 -8.70
N SER A 643 13.63 0.01 -9.50
CA SER A 643 13.32 0.67 -10.78
C SER A 643 11.81 0.63 -11.07
N ASP A 644 11.34 1.41 -12.03
CA ASP A 644 10.01 1.29 -12.63
C ASP A 644 9.93 0.20 -13.74
N MET A 645 11.00 -0.57 -13.90
CA MET A 645 11.13 -1.67 -14.87
C MET A 645 11.04 -1.26 -16.34
N GLN A 646 11.21 0.03 -16.64
CA GLN A 646 11.24 0.57 -18.00
C GLN A 646 12.68 0.62 -18.51
N PHE A 647 13.30 -0.55 -18.70
CA PHE A 647 14.69 -0.65 -19.12
C PHE A 647 14.89 -0.18 -20.57
N ASP A 648 16.06 0.40 -20.84
CA ASP A 648 16.46 0.82 -22.18
C ASP A 648 16.79 -0.42 -23.05
N ALA A 649 16.44 -0.35 -24.33
CA ALA A 649 16.95 -1.31 -25.30
C ALA A 649 18.48 -1.26 -25.31
N ALA A 650 19.13 -2.37 -25.07
CA ALA A 650 20.58 -2.45 -25.02
C ALA A 650 21.18 -1.95 -26.34
N GLN A 651 22.09 -0.96 -26.26
CA GLN A 651 22.76 -0.38 -27.43
C GLN A 651 23.73 -1.38 -28.04
N GLU A 652 23.61 -1.50 -29.36
CA GLU A 652 24.54 -2.01 -30.38
C GLU A 652 24.91 -3.50 -30.48
N GLY A 653 24.80 -3.96 -31.69
CA GLY A 653 25.71 -4.94 -32.36
C GLY A 653 25.24 -6.35 -32.52
N SER A 654 24.15 -6.84 -31.95
CA SER A 654 23.82 -8.25 -32.10
C SER A 654 22.46 -8.53 -32.76
N ARG A 655 22.52 -9.37 -33.77
CA ARG A 655 21.41 -9.93 -34.57
C ARG A 655 20.33 -10.69 -33.77
N GLY A 656 20.36 -10.66 -32.42
CA GLY A 656 19.39 -11.31 -31.54
C GLY A 656 18.49 -10.35 -30.74
N ARG A 657 18.43 -9.09 -31.11
CA ARG A 657 17.83 -7.96 -30.36
C ARG A 657 16.33 -8.10 -30.04
N TRP A 658 15.61 -8.92 -30.79
CA TRP A 658 14.15 -9.01 -30.73
C TRP A 658 13.63 -10.29 -30.05
N THR A 659 14.52 -11.16 -29.55
CA THR A 659 14.11 -12.47 -29.04
C THR A 659 14.47 -12.72 -27.57
N THR A 660 15.38 -11.93 -26.99
CA THR A 660 15.87 -12.15 -25.61
C THR A 660 15.59 -10.95 -24.72
N THR A 661 15.14 -11.22 -23.46
CA THR A 661 14.98 -10.19 -22.45
C THR A 661 16.34 -9.77 -21.88
N ALA A 662 16.39 -8.56 -21.26
CA ALA A 662 17.60 -8.11 -20.57
C ALA A 662 18.11 -9.13 -19.53
N PHE A 663 17.20 -9.77 -18.81
CA PHE A 663 17.54 -10.84 -17.86
C PHE A 663 18.23 -12.04 -18.52
N GLU A 664 17.66 -12.57 -19.61
CA GLU A 664 18.25 -13.70 -20.35
C GLU A 664 19.64 -13.38 -20.90
N ARG A 665 19.85 -12.13 -21.31
CA ARG A 665 21.14 -11.63 -21.77
C ARG A 665 22.17 -11.62 -20.64
N VAL A 666 21.84 -11.03 -19.48
CA VAL A 666 22.73 -11.00 -18.30
C VAL A 666 23.08 -12.43 -17.86
N LYS A 667 22.09 -13.34 -17.80
CA LYS A 667 22.30 -14.75 -17.44
C LYS A 667 23.31 -15.44 -18.37
N ARG A 668 23.23 -15.18 -19.66
CA ARG A 668 24.18 -15.70 -20.66
C ARG A 668 25.58 -15.14 -20.45
N SER A 669 25.72 -13.82 -20.26
CA SER A 669 27.00 -13.15 -20.06
C SER A 669 27.72 -13.67 -18.81
N PHE A 670 27.01 -13.97 -17.72
CA PHE A 670 27.60 -14.60 -16.54
C PHE A 670 28.08 -16.05 -16.82
N ALA A 671 27.28 -16.85 -17.51
CA ALA A 671 27.65 -18.21 -17.89
C ALA A 671 28.87 -18.23 -18.80
N ASP A 672 28.94 -17.34 -19.80
CA ASP A 672 30.07 -17.20 -20.72
C ASP A 672 31.36 -16.74 -19.99
N ALA A 673 31.21 -15.94 -18.92
CA ALA A 673 32.32 -15.50 -18.07
C ALA A 673 32.75 -16.54 -17.01
N GLY A 674 32.03 -17.65 -16.87
CA GLY A 674 32.32 -18.72 -15.90
C GLY A 674 31.94 -18.39 -14.46
N TYR A 675 31.05 -17.40 -14.26
CA TYR A 675 30.51 -17.03 -12.96
C TYR A 675 29.06 -17.47 -12.78
N GLU A 676 28.68 -17.73 -11.54
CA GLU A 676 27.25 -17.87 -11.20
C GLU A 676 26.61 -16.49 -11.11
N MET A 677 25.48 -16.32 -11.79
CA MET A 677 24.72 -15.07 -11.74
C MET A 677 24.16 -14.86 -10.32
N PRO A 678 24.32 -13.65 -9.71
CA PRO A 678 23.72 -13.36 -8.42
C PRO A 678 22.19 -13.44 -8.47
N GLN A 679 21.56 -13.68 -7.33
CA GLN A 679 20.11 -13.60 -7.22
C GLN A 679 19.65 -12.18 -7.51
N LEU A 680 18.70 -12.01 -8.44
CA LEU A 680 18.16 -10.70 -8.79
C LEU A 680 16.80 -10.48 -8.13
N VAL A 681 16.66 -9.42 -7.34
CA VAL A 681 15.40 -9.00 -6.75
C VAL A 681 14.92 -7.75 -7.48
N PHE A 682 14.02 -7.93 -8.43
CA PHE A 682 13.37 -6.84 -9.15
C PHE A 682 12.29 -6.20 -8.28
N TRP A 683 12.53 -4.95 -7.89
CA TRP A 683 11.62 -4.20 -7.03
C TRP A 683 10.96 -3.06 -7.80
N ASN A 684 9.72 -3.32 -8.26
CA ASN A 684 8.95 -2.39 -9.08
C ASN A 684 8.48 -1.17 -8.27
N LEU A 685 8.82 0.01 -8.78
CA LEU A 685 8.46 1.32 -8.23
C LEU A 685 7.71 2.13 -9.30
N ALA A 686 6.38 1.97 -9.34
CA ALA A 686 5.47 2.69 -10.25
C ALA A 686 5.59 2.33 -11.75
N GLY A 687 5.89 1.05 -12.07
CA GLY A 687 5.92 0.59 -13.48
C GLY A 687 4.57 0.67 -14.21
N GLY A 688 3.45 0.73 -13.46
CA GLY A 688 2.09 0.84 -14.01
C GLY A 688 1.57 2.28 -14.20
N ARG A 689 2.41 3.26 -14.48
CA ARG A 689 2.08 4.71 -14.51
C ARG A 689 0.98 5.14 -15.46
N ALA A 690 0.77 4.47 -16.55
CA ALA A 690 -0.11 4.92 -17.65
C ALA A 690 -1.59 5.04 -17.26
N GLY A 691 -2.04 4.49 -16.10
CA GLY A 691 -3.39 4.68 -15.57
C GLY A 691 -3.61 5.95 -14.75
N TYR A 692 -2.58 6.75 -14.43
CA TYR A 692 -2.69 7.87 -13.49
C TYR A 692 -2.68 9.23 -14.21
N GLY A 693 -3.73 9.51 -15.02
CA GLY A 693 -4.09 10.89 -15.39
C GLY A 693 -3.27 11.56 -16.48
N TYR A 694 -2.41 10.88 -17.18
CA TYR A 694 -1.92 11.32 -18.48
C TYR A 694 -2.78 10.69 -19.58
N ALA A 695 -3.96 11.24 -19.77
CA ALA A 695 -4.68 11.09 -21.03
C ALA A 695 -3.86 11.83 -22.11
N GLY A 696 -2.95 11.16 -22.74
CA GLY A 696 -2.14 11.73 -23.79
C GLY A 696 -0.89 10.90 -24.01
N THR A 697 -0.97 10.05 -25.03
CA THR A 697 0.17 9.47 -25.72
C THR A 697 0.92 8.33 -25.00
N SER A 698 0.29 7.15 -24.88
CA SER A 698 1.09 5.97 -25.20
C SER A 698 1.41 6.09 -26.71
N ARG A 699 2.66 6.25 -27.05
CA ARG A 699 3.08 6.28 -28.46
C ARG A 699 2.72 5.01 -29.25
N HIS A 700 2.21 3.98 -28.58
CA HIS A 700 1.89 2.68 -29.12
C HIS A 700 0.63 2.10 -28.46
N GLY A 701 -0.51 2.78 -28.49
CA GLY A 701 -1.90 2.29 -28.40
C GLY A 701 -2.26 1.04 -27.58
N GLY A 702 -1.52 0.66 -26.55
CA GLY A 702 -1.79 -0.53 -25.74
C GLY A 702 -2.10 -0.17 -24.28
N ASP A 703 -2.89 -1.02 -23.62
CA ASP A 703 -3.15 -0.92 -22.19
C ASP A 703 -1.83 -0.93 -21.40
N PRO A 704 -1.70 -0.06 -20.39
CA PRO A 704 -0.47 0.09 -19.63
C PRO A 704 -0.28 -1.03 -18.62
N VAL A 705 0.08 -2.20 -19.09
CA VAL A 705 0.51 -3.30 -18.24
C VAL A 705 1.97 -3.04 -17.84
N PRO A 706 2.33 -3.06 -16.54
CA PRO A 706 3.73 -2.90 -16.14
C PRO A 706 4.56 -4.07 -16.68
N PRO A 707 5.72 -3.80 -17.33
CA PRO A 707 6.56 -4.84 -17.89
C PRO A 707 7.10 -5.75 -16.78
N LYS A 708 7.17 -7.06 -17.06
CA LYS A 708 7.73 -8.07 -16.15
C LYS A 708 9.11 -8.49 -16.69
N PRO A 709 10.19 -8.24 -15.94
CA PRO A 709 11.53 -8.58 -16.37
C PRO A 709 11.77 -10.09 -16.43
N VAL A 710 11.05 -10.87 -15.61
CA VAL A 710 11.20 -12.31 -15.48
C VAL A 710 9.85 -13.01 -15.35
N THR A 711 9.83 -14.32 -15.56
CA THR A 711 8.66 -15.21 -15.42
C THR A 711 8.79 -16.09 -14.18
N VAL A 712 7.75 -16.86 -13.87
CA VAL A 712 7.74 -17.83 -12.76
C VAL A 712 8.82 -18.92 -12.91
N MET A 713 9.30 -19.17 -14.16
CA MET A 713 10.30 -20.19 -14.47
C MET A 713 11.74 -19.72 -14.25
N ASP A 714 11.96 -18.44 -13.97
CA ASP A 714 13.30 -17.86 -13.87
C ASP A 714 13.86 -18.02 -12.45
N GLU A 715 14.48 -19.18 -12.19
CA GLU A 715 15.17 -19.45 -10.91
C GLU A 715 16.28 -18.44 -10.65
N GLY A 716 16.52 -18.13 -9.37
CA GLY A 716 17.48 -17.13 -8.93
C GLY A 716 16.93 -15.71 -9.00
N THR A 717 15.62 -15.56 -9.18
CA THR A 717 15.00 -14.24 -9.26
C THR A 717 13.82 -14.08 -8.30
N ALA A 718 13.49 -12.82 -8.00
CA ALA A 718 12.30 -12.44 -7.25
C ALA A 718 11.70 -11.17 -7.84
N ILE A 719 10.37 -11.03 -7.79
CA ILE A 719 9.67 -9.81 -8.17
C ILE A 719 8.88 -9.28 -6.97
N VAL A 720 9.11 -8.03 -6.63
CA VAL A 720 8.41 -7.31 -5.55
C VAL A 720 7.94 -5.97 -6.08
N CYS A 721 6.87 -5.41 -5.52
CA CYS A 721 6.49 -4.03 -5.79
C CYS A 721 6.09 -3.29 -4.51
N GLY A 722 6.07 -1.95 -4.60
CA GLY A 722 5.64 -1.07 -3.52
C GLY A 722 6.79 -0.34 -2.84
N TYR A 723 6.46 0.50 -1.87
CA TYR A 723 7.35 1.53 -1.33
C TYR A 723 7.80 1.25 0.12
N SER A 724 7.41 0.10 0.67
CA SER A 724 7.60 -0.22 2.08
C SER A 724 8.85 -1.08 2.33
N GLN A 725 9.65 -0.65 3.28
CA GLN A 725 10.75 -1.46 3.83
C GLN A 725 10.27 -2.75 4.50
N GLY A 726 8.97 -2.90 4.78
CA GLY A 726 8.41 -4.13 5.34
C GLY A 726 8.69 -5.35 4.46
N MET A 727 8.74 -5.16 3.14
CA MET A 727 9.04 -6.21 2.19
C MET A 727 10.52 -6.64 2.17
N LEU A 728 11.47 -5.80 2.66
CA LEU A 728 12.88 -6.21 2.81
C LEU A 728 13.02 -7.40 3.77
N LYS A 729 12.12 -7.51 4.75
CA LYS A 729 12.16 -8.58 5.74
C LYS A 729 12.05 -9.99 5.14
N VAL A 730 11.42 -10.13 3.99
CA VAL A 730 11.32 -11.40 3.26
C VAL A 730 12.70 -11.93 2.84
N PHE A 731 13.66 -11.03 2.69
CA PHE A 731 15.02 -11.33 2.21
C PHE A 731 16.07 -11.31 3.31
N LEU A 732 15.70 -10.95 4.56
CA LEU A 732 16.64 -10.94 5.68
C LEU A 732 17.04 -12.38 6.06
N ASP A 733 18.31 -12.59 6.25
CA ASP A 733 18.87 -13.83 6.76
C ASP A 733 18.56 -13.91 8.27
N ASN A 734 18.17 -15.10 8.76
CA ASN A 734 17.72 -15.31 10.15
C ASN A 734 16.51 -14.42 10.56
N GLY A 735 15.70 -14.00 9.60
CA GLY A 735 14.48 -13.23 9.84
C GLY A 735 13.30 -14.09 10.27
N SER A 736 12.18 -13.42 10.60
CA SER A 736 10.92 -14.06 11.03
C SER A 736 10.16 -14.81 9.91
N PHE A 737 10.66 -14.78 8.70
CA PHE A 737 10.15 -15.53 7.55
C PHE A 737 11.05 -16.75 7.32
N GLU A 738 11.02 -17.71 8.24
CA GLU A 738 11.67 -19.00 8.04
C GLU A 738 10.94 -19.76 6.94
N ASP A 739 11.69 -20.52 6.14
CA ASP A 739 11.08 -21.40 5.17
C ASP A 739 10.27 -22.44 5.94
N THR A 740 8.95 -22.39 5.84
CA THR A 740 8.09 -23.50 6.21
C THR A 740 8.32 -24.60 5.18
N GLU A 741 9.47 -25.26 5.29
CA GLU A 741 9.66 -26.51 4.58
C GLU A 741 8.73 -27.54 5.24
N ASP A 742 7.97 -28.21 4.42
CA ASP A 742 7.10 -29.30 4.76
C ASP A 742 7.77 -30.26 5.78
N GLU A 743 7.30 -30.25 7.02
CA GLU A 743 7.69 -31.21 8.06
C GLU A 743 7.24 -32.65 7.72
N GLU A 744 6.80 -32.95 6.48
CA GLU A 744 6.31 -34.25 6.05
C GLU A 744 7.28 -35.07 5.18
N SER A 745 8.57 -34.79 5.16
CA SER A 745 9.54 -35.72 4.59
C SER A 745 10.73 -35.97 5.52
N GLU A 746 10.47 -36.64 6.62
CA GLU A 746 11.50 -37.41 7.31
C GLU A 746 12.03 -38.53 6.42
N GLN A 747 13.38 -38.65 6.40
CA GLN A 747 14.19 -39.69 5.83
C GLN A 747 14.56 -39.55 4.34
N VAL A 748 15.66 -38.83 4.08
CA VAL A 748 16.85 -39.38 3.41
C VAL A 748 18.00 -38.34 3.54
N ALA A 749 19.07 -38.74 4.19
CA ALA A 749 20.30 -37.96 4.34
C ALA A 749 21.05 -37.84 3.01
N SER A 750 20.81 -36.77 2.31
CA SER A 750 21.65 -36.28 1.21
C SER A 750 21.93 -34.81 1.44
N PRO A 751 23.14 -34.25 1.13
CA PRO A 751 23.43 -32.84 1.34
C PRO A 751 22.45 -32.01 0.50
N VAL A 752 21.49 -31.38 1.17
CA VAL A 752 20.45 -30.55 0.57
C VAL A 752 21.13 -29.38 -0.15
N LYS A 753 21.17 -29.38 -1.47
CA LYS A 753 21.47 -28.21 -2.27
C LYS A 753 20.42 -27.16 -1.92
N LYS A 754 20.83 -26.04 -1.30
CA LYS A 754 19.93 -24.89 -1.04
C LYS A 754 19.19 -24.56 -2.33
N ARG A 755 17.87 -24.71 -2.30
CA ARG A 755 17.00 -24.46 -3.46
C ARG A 755 17.15 -22.98 -3.86
N LYS A 756 17.38 -22.69 -5.12
CA LYS A 756 17.45 -21.30 -5.61
C LYS A 756 16.07 -20.67 -5.43
N ILE A 757 16.05 -19.40 -4.97
CA ILE A 757 14.80 -18.62 -4.85
C ILE A 757 14.17 -18.51 -6.25
N ASP A 758 12.88 -18.74 -6.36
CA ASP A 758 12.07 -18.45 -7.53
C ASP A 758 11.05 -17.35 -7.22
N PRO A 759 10.47 -16.67 -8.22
CA PRO A 759 9.54 -15.56 -7.97
C PRO A 759 8.29 -15.96 -7.17
N LEU A 760 7.75 -17.16 -7.35
CA LEU A 760 6.55 -17.64 -6.65
C LEU A 760 6.87 -18.04 -5.21
N SER A 761 8.03 -18.65 -4.95
CA SER A 761 8.48 -18.94 -3.58
C SER A 761 8.62 -17.67 -2.74
N THR A 762 9.04 -16.56 -3.36
CA THR A 762 9.09 -15.25 -2.70
C THR A 762 7.70 -14.77 -2.28
N VAL A 763 6.66 -14.96 -3.11
CA VAL A 763 5.28 -14.63 -2.74
C VAL A 763 4.81 -15.51 -1.59
N ARG A 764 4.99 -16.82 -1.69
CA ARG A 764 4.64 -17.79 -0.64
C ARG A 764 5.30 -17.42 0.68
N ARG A 765 6.59 -17.09 0.66
CA ARG A 765 7.33 -16.62 1.84
C ARG A 765 6.75 -15.31 2.40
N ALA A 766 6.44 -14.32 1.55
CA ALA A 766 5.89 -13.04 1.98
C ALA A 766 4.51 -13.15 2.68
N VAL A 767 3.68 -14.11 2.29
CA VAL A 767 2.34 -14.34 2.84
C VAL A 767 2.20 -15.62 3.66
N GLY A 768 3.27 -16.40 3.82
CA GLY A 768 3.33 -17.63 4.63
C GLY A 768 3.46 -17.39 6.14
N HIS A 769 3.75 -16.15 6.54
CA HIS A 769 3.90 -15.82 7.96
C HIS A 769 2.62 -16.14 8.75
N LYS A 770 2.76 -16.69 9.99
CA LYS A 770 1.66 -17.10 10.86
C LYS A 770 0.56 -16.04 11.07
N ALA A 771 0.90 -14.76 10.92
CA ALA A 771 -0.05 -13.65 10.98
C ALA A 771 -1.07 -13.62 9.81
N TYR A 772 -0.96 -14.49 8.83
CA TYR A 772 -1.95 -14.67 7.75
C TYR A 772 -2.72 -16.00 7.87
N ALA A 773 -2.38 -16.87 8.84
CA ALA A 773 -2.95 -18.21 8.96
C ALA A 773 -4.45 -18.21 9.28
N MET A 774 -4.95 -17.14 9.94
CA MET A 774 -6.36 -17.02 10.33
C MET A 774 -7.28 -16.53 9.21
N LEU A 775 -6.75 -16.13 8.06
CA LEU A 775 -7.56 -15.67 6.94
C LEU A 775 -8.34 -16.83 6.33
N LYS A 776 -9.64 -16.60 6.05
CA LYS A 776 -10.57 -17.60 5.53
C LYS A 776 -11.27 -17.09 4.29
N VAL A 777 -11.41 -17.94 3.29
CA VAL A 777 -12.30 -17.76 2.13
C VAL A 777 -13.62 -18.44 2.46
N ILE A 778 -14.74 -17.75 2.23
CA ILE A 778 -16.09 -18.22 2.58
C ILE A 778 -16.97 -18.29 1.34
N ASP A 779 -16.92 -17.27 0.46
CA ASP A 779 -17.71 -17.15 -0.79
C ASP A 779 -16.84 -16.88 -2.01
#